data_ebb63880cbf088f8d01f4c1ee935b34c
#
_entry.id   ebb63880cbf088f8d01f4c1ee935b34c
#
_cell.length_a   1.000
_cell.length_b   1.000
_cell.length_c   1.000
_cell.angle_alpha   90.00
_cell.angle_beta   90.00
_cell.angle_gamma   90.00
#
_symmetry.space_group_name_H-M   'P 1'
#
loop_
_entity.id
_entity.type
_entity.pdbx_description
1 polymer ?
#
loop_
_entity_poly.entity_id
_entity_poly.type
_entity_poly.pdbx_seq_one_letter_code
_entity_poly.pdbx_strand_id
1 'polypeptide(L)'
;MNLDTLSLQQFGQPLSEITDSQVFELLLQVVKSKSDALPLNNGKKRLYYISAEFLIGKLLSNNLINLGIYNEVKEQLSKAGHSLEDIEELEVEPSLGNGGLGRLAACFIDSMSTLGLPGDGVGLKYHFGLFHQKFLDRQQTTVPDAWLSDDRWLEDEKTSFTVEFGDFSVTSELYSIDVLGYGRTKKNRLRLFDLQSIDESLVSDDAIDFDKTALKKNLTLFLYPDDSDEDGQLLRVYQQYFMVSNAAQLIVKEAVERGSNVHDLADYVVIQINDTHPTMVIPELIRILTEKYDISFEESVDIVSSLVAYTNHTILAEALEKWPLKFIEEVSPKIASIIKKLDERIRSTVADPSVQVIIDKKVHMANLAIHYGFSINGVAALHTKILEETELKPFFDLYPEKFSNKTNGITFRRWLMGCNPELAEYLDALLGDDWRTTAHLEGLLEYRDNEEVLNQLQEIKQAAKDRMVKFLLDNQDTKVNADSIIDVQVKRFHEYKRQQMLLLYLIWKYFDIKSGHLPKHPITVIFGGKAAPAYVAAQDIIHAILVLSSLIANDADVSPYLQVIMIENYNVTAAEHVIPAADISEQISLASKEASGTSNMKFMLNGAVTVCTVDGANVEIADLVGKENIYTFGASSDEVVSLYEHKGYKAKEFYKKPQIKPLVDFLISPEFISLGNEERLERLHKNLCSKDWFMTLLDLEAYISTKEHVFDDYEDRRAWLQKSLVNIAMAGTFSSDRTIDEYNNEIWHLTPDK
;
A
#
# COMPACT_ATOMS: atom_id res chain seq x y z
N MET A 1 21.19 -3.45 28.16
CA MET A 1 20.40 -4.69 28.37
C MET A 1 21.33 -5.87 28.13
N ASN A 2 21.18 -6.99 28.88
CA ASN A 2 22.05 -8.17 28.68
C ASN A 2 21.18 -9.38 28.35
N LEU A 3 21.22 -9.79 27.06
CA LEU A 3 20.40 -10.91 26.56
C LEU A 3 20.82 -12.26 27.14
N ASP A 4 22.10 -12.48 27.44
CA ASP A 4 22.57 -13.70 28.05
C ASP A 4 22.00 -13.89 29.47
N THR A 5 21.95 -12.82 30.26
CA THR A 5 21.30 -12.84 31.56
C THR A 5 19.81 -13.17 31.47
N LEU A 6 19.12 -12.60 30.50
CA LEU A 6 17.69 -12.86 30.26
C LEU A 6 17.46 -14.29 29.78
N SER A 7 18.34 -14.82 28.92
CA SER A 7 18.30 -16.22 28.47
C SER A 7 18.44 -17.19 29.63
N LEU A 8 19.43 -16.96 30.51
CA LEU A 8 19.61 -17.76 31.73
C LEU A 8 18.38 -17.72 32.67
N GLN A 9 17.76 -16.58 32.82
CA GLN A 9 16.55 -16.42 33.61
C GLN A 9 15.34 -17.16 33.02
N GLN A 10 15.16 -17.10 31.72
CA GLN A 10 13.97 -17.63 31.05
C GLN A 10 14.10 -19.12 30.70
N PHE A 11 15.28 -19.53 30.19
CA PHE A 11 15.49 -20.88 29.67
C PHE A 11 16.49 -21.71 30.49
N GLY A 12 17.18 -21.12 31.46
CA GLY A 12 18.21 -21.78 32.25
C GLY A 12 19.50 -22.09 31.46
N GLN A 13 19.68 -21.51 30.28
CA GLN A 13 20.80 -21.70 29.35
C GLN A 13 21.37 -20.36 28.89
N PRO A 14 22.68 -20.29 28.59
CA PRO A 14 23.26 -19.08 28.02
C PRO A 14 22.73 -18.84 26.60
N LEU A 15 22.81 -17.57 26.15
CA LEU A 15 22.28 -17.16 24.84
C LEU A 15 22.83 -18.00 23.68
N SER A 16 24.09 -18.41 23.75
CA SER A 16 24.75 -19.22 22.73
C SER A 16 24.30 -20.69 22.65
N GLU A 17 23.51 -21.16 23.60
CA GLU A 17 23.06 -22.56 23.67
C GLU A 17 21.56 -22.74 23.39
N ILE A 18 20.79 -21.64 23.31
CA ILE A 18 19.38 -21.68 22.98
C ILE A 18 19.15 -21.67 21.47
N THR A 19 18.01 -22.16 21.00
CA THR A 19 17.63 -22.20 19.59
C THR A 19 17.18 -20.82 19.07
N ASP A 20 17.21 -20.59 17.77
CA ASP A 20 16.72 -19.35 17.15
C ASP A 20 15.25 -19.07 17.50
N SER A 21 14.40 -20.11 17.60
CA SER A 21 13.02 -19.95 18.06
C SER A 21 12.95 -19.45 19.51
N GLN A 22 13.85 -19.92 20.40
CA GLN A 22 13.91 -19.42 21.77
C GLN A 22 14.48 -17.99 21.83
N VAL A 23 15.43 -17.66 20.95
CA VAL A 23 15.92 -16.27 20.79
C VAL A 23 14.77 -15.36 20.33
N PHE A 24 13.98 -15.78 19.36
CA PHE A 24 12.79 -15.03 18.92
C PHE A 24 11.82 -14.76 20.07
N GLU A 25 11.50 -15.79 20.88
CA GLU A 25 10.67 -15.66 22.06
C GLU A 25 11.26 -14.67 23.09
N LEU A 26 12.56 -14.73 23.31
CA LEU A 26 13.27 -13.81 24.20
C LEU A 26 13.15 -12.37 23.74
N LEU A 27 13.40 -12.11 22.46
CA LEU A 27 13.32 -10.77 21.88
C LEU A 27 11.90 -10.23 21.90
N LEU A 28 10.91 -11.07 21.60
CA LEU A 28 9.50 -10.71 21.69
C LEU A 28 9.14 -10.25 23.11
N GLN A 29 9.55 -10.97 24.14
CA GLN A 29 9.31 -10.59 25.53
C GLN A 29 10.04 -9.29 25.92
N VAL A 30 11.26 -9.09 25.44
CA VAL A 30 12.01 -7.84 25.63
C VAL A 30 11.25 -6.66 25.05
N VAL A 31 10.78 -6.76 23.81
CA VAL A 31 10.01 -5.70 23.15
C VAL A 31 8.71 -5.44 23.88
N LYS A 32 7.93 -6.48 24.20
CA LYS A 32 6.67 -6.33 24.93
C LYS A 32 6.85 -5.67 26.28
N SER A 33 7.81 -6.15 27.08
CA SER A 33 8.09 -5.57 28.40
C SER A 33 8.47 -4.08 28.32
N LYS A 34 9.22 -3.69 27.28
CA LYS A 34 9.56 -2.28 27.07
C LYS A 34 8.36 -1.48 26.59
N SER A 35 7.56 -2.04 25.67
CA SER A 35 6.34 -1.40 25.16
C SER A 35 5.31 -1.19 26.27
N ASP A 36 5.08 -2.17 27.13
CA ASP A 36 4.12 -2.10 28.25
C ASP A 36 4.48 -0.99 29.25
N ALA A 37 5.77 -0.70 29.38
CA ALA A 37 6.23 0.39 30.25
C ALA A 37 5.98 1.80 29.65
N LEU A 38 5.67 1.90 28.34
CA LEU A 38 5.42 3.17 27.67
C LEU A 38 3.96 3.59 27.81
N PRO A 39 3.68 4.80 28.30
CA PRO A 39 2.32 5.34 28.29
C PRO A 39 1.87 5.71 26.87
N LEU A 40 0.57 5.84 26.67
CA LEU A 40 0.00 6.35 25.42
C LEU A 40 0.27 7.85 25.27
N ASN A 41 0.46 8.31 24.04
CA ASN A 41 0.40 9.73 23.73
C ASN A 41 -0.99 10.27 24.11
N ASN A 42 -1.01 11.34 24.90
CA ASN A 42 -2.23 11.93 25.45
C ASN A 42 -2.45 13.35 24.92
N GLY A 43 -3.70 13.75 24.83
CA GLY A 43 -4.12 15.09 24.45
C GLY A 43 -5.62 15.26 24.64
N LYS A 44 -6.10 16.50 24.80
CA LYS A 44 -7.53 16.76 24.84
C LYS A 44 -8.18 16.28 23.53
N LYS A 45 -7.60 16.67 22.39
CA LYS A 45 -8.03 16.25 21.05
C LYS A 45 -7.23 15.03 20.59
N ARG A 46 -7.91 14.03 20.03
CA ARG A 46 -7.34 12.79 19.55
C ARG A 46 -7.78 12.49 18.14
N LEU A 47 -6.84 11.99 17.32
CA LEU A 47 -7.11 11.50 15.95
C LEU A 47 -7.55 10.03 15.99
N TYR A 48 -8.54 9.73 15.18
CA TYR A 48 -8.90 8.36 14.79
C TYR A 48 -8.75 8.22 13.29
N TYR A 49 -7.72 7.48 12.87
CA TYR A 49 -7.42 7.21 11.47
C TYR A 49 -8.09 5.90 11.08
N ILE A 50 -9.24 6.01 10.40
CA ILE A 50 -10.07 4.82 10.06
C ILE A 50 -9.72 4.35 8.66
N SER A 51 -9.30 3.09 8.55
CA SER A 51 -8.93 2.46 7.29
C SER A 51 -9.41 1.03 7.21
N ALA A 52 -9.85 0.59 6.01
CA ALA A 52 -10.20 -0.79 5.77
C ALA A 52 -9.01 -1.73 5.89
N GLU A 53 -7.78 -1.22 5.68
CA GLU A 53 -6.57 -2.03 5.70
C GLU A 53 -5.38 -1.32 6.34
N PHE A 54 -4.52 -2.11 7.00
CA PHE A 54 -3.24 -1.69 7.56
C PHE A 54 -2.19 -2.75 7.25
N LEU A 55 -1.35 -2.49 6.26
CA LEU A 55 -0.28 -3.40 5.84
C LEU A 55 0.97 -3.15 6.67
N ILE A 56 0.98 -3.61 7.91
CA ILE A 56 1.99 -3.25 8.92
C ILE A 56 3.34 -3.97 8.74
N GLY A 57 3.35 -5.15 8.12
CA GLY A 57 4.56 -5.97 8.01
C GLY A 57 4.98 -6.62 9.32
N LYS A 58 6.12 -7.29 9.34
CA LYS A 58 6.74 -7.83 10.56
C LYS A 58 7.10 -6.70 11.52
N LEU A 59 7.00 -6.93 12.82
CA LEU A 59 7.12 -5.89 13.83
C LEU A 59 8.37 -5.99 14.70
N LEU A 60 9.02 -7.15 14.80
CA LEU A 60 10.17 -7.32 15.70
C LEU A 60 11.25 -6.27 15.43
N SER A 61 11.81 -6.24 14.24
CA SER A 61 12.89 -5.30 13.90
C SER A 61 12.43 -3.86 13.89
N ASN A 62 11.22 -3.59 13.38
CA ASN A 62 10.66 -2.24 13.44
C ASN A 62 10.58 -1.71 14.87
N ASN A 63 10.17 -2.55 15.81
CA ASN A 63 10.11 -2.19 17.22
C ASN A 63 11.48 -2.07 17.87
N LEU A 64 12.45 -2.94 17.52
CA LEU A 64 13.84 -2.80 17.99
C LEU A 64 14.47 -1.49 17.52
N ILE A 65 14.21 -1.09 16.27
CA ILE A 65 14.66 0.20 15.70
C ILE A 65 14.01 1.36 16.46
N ASN A 66 12.70 1.35 16.63
CA ASN A 66 11.96 2.43 17.28
C ASN A 66 12.33 2.58 18.77
N LEU A 67 12.67 1.47 19.45
CA LEU A 67 13.20 1.47 20.81
C LEU A 67 14.69 1.87 20.90
N GLY A 68 15.38 2.03 19.77
CA GLY A 68 16.79 2.38 19.72
C GLY A 68 17.74 1.27 20.21
N ILE A 69 17.31 0.01 20.19
CA ILE A 69 18.10 -1.13 20.71
C ILE A 69 18.50 -2.15 19.61
N TYR A 70 18.18 -1.87 18.34
CA TYR A 70 18.42 -2.78 17.23
C TYR A 70 19.91 -3.20 17.13
N ASN A 71 20.82 -2.23 17.10
CA ASN A 71 22.26 -2.51 16.97
C ASN A 71 22.83 -3.23 18.20
N GLU A 72 22.40 -2.87 19.41
CA GLU A 72 22.78 -3.55 20.64
C GLU A 72 22.35 -5.02 20.63
N VAL A 73 21.13 -5.31 20.20
CA VAL A 73 20.59 -6.68 20.06
C VAL A 73 21.39 -7.45 19.00
N LYS A 74 21.58 -6.88 17.82
CA LYS A 74 22.33 -7.50 16.72
C LYS A 74 23.75 -7.88 17.13
N GLU A 75 24.46 -6.98 17.83
CA GLU A 75 25.81 -7.25 18.32
C GLU A 75 25.86 -8.40 19.35
N GLN A 76 24.91 -8.42 20.32
CA GLN A 76 24.86 -9.48 21.32
C GLN A 76 24.55 -10.84 20.70
N LEU A 77 23.61 -10.90 19.73
CA LEU A 77 23.26 -12.13 19.00
C LEU A 77 24.45 -12.63 18.18
N SER A 78 25.11 -11.75 17.45
CA SER A 78 26.30 -12.12 16.65
C SER A 78 27.43 -12.71 17.52
N LYS A 79 27.69 -12.12 18.70
CA LYS A 79 28.67 -12.66 19.65
C LYS A 79 28.30 -14.04 20.21
N ALA A 80 27.00 -14.33 20.28
CA ALA A 80 26.46 -15.62 20.72
C ALA A 80 26.35 -16.66 19.59
N GLY A 81 26.61 -16.25 18.32
CA GLY A 81 26.55 -17.13 17.17
C GLY A 81 25.18 -17.19 16.46
N HIS A 82 24.29 -16.25 16.77
CA HIS A 82 22.98 -16.10 16.12
C HIS A 82 22.99 -14.96 15.11
N SER A 83 22.16 -15.05 14.07
CA SER A 83 21.87 -13.99 13.10
C SER A 83 20.51 -13.37 13.42
N LEU A 84 20.46 -12.05 13.63
CA LEU A 84 19.18 -11.37 13.83
C LEU A 84 18.30 -11.49 12.59
N GLU A 85 18.89 -11.43 11.41
CA GLU A 85 18.19 -11.57 10.13
C GLU A 85 17.49 -12.92 10.01
N ASP A 86 18.16 -14.02 10.39
CA ASP A 86 17.55 -15.36 10.37
C ASP A 86 16.44 -15.52 11.43
N ILE A 87 16.58 -14.83 12.58
CA ILE A 87 15.55 -14.82 13.63
C ILE A 87 14.31 -14.05 13.19
N GLU A 88 14.50 -12.92 12.50
CA GLU A 88 13.39 -12.12 11.94
C GLU A 88 12.54 -12.89 10.94
N GLU A 89 13.15 -13.85 10.22
CA GLU A 89 12.41 -14.71 9.29
C GLU A 89 11.44 -15.69 9.99
N LEU A 90 11.60 -15.92 11.29
CA LEU A 90 10.68 -16.75 12.09
C LEU A 90 9.35 -16.05 12.38
N GLU A 91 9.30 -14.70 12.27
CA GLU A 91 8.07 -13.95 12.50
C GLU A 91 7.09 -14.13 11.33
N VAL A 92 5.84 -14.45 11.65
CA VAL A 92 4.76 -14.47 10.67
C VAL A 92 4.27 -13.05 10.41
N GLU A 93 4.26 -12.62 9.14
CA GLU A 93 3.79 -11.29 8.76
C GLU A 93 2.28 -11.18 8.99
N PRO A 94 1.79 -10.18 9.76
CA PRO A 94 0.37 -9.92 9.91
C PRO A 94 -0.31 -9.59 8.58
N SER A 95 -1.46 -10.21 8.32
CA SER A 95 -2.21 -10.06 7.06
C SER A 95 -3.47 -9.19 7.26
N LEU A 96 -3.25 -7.88 7.40
CA LEU A 96 -4.28 -6.87 7.67
C LEU A 96 -4.44 -5.84 6.54
N GLY A 97 -3.77 -6.05 5.43
CA GLY A 97 -3.78 -5.17 4.27
C GLY A 97 -3.20 -5.82 3.04
N ASN A 98 -3.23 -5.13 1.90
CA ASN A 98 -2.76 -5.70 0.64
C ASN A 98 -1.82 -4.80 -0.14
N GLY A 99 -2.12 -3.53 -0.31
CA GLY A 99 -1.42 -2.69 -1.26
C GLY A 99 -1.00 -1.33 -0.72
N GLY A 100 -0.89 -0.36 -1.63
CA GLY A 100 -0.44 0.99 -1.31
C GLY A 100 -1.25 1.70 -0.24
N LEU A 101 -2.59 1.53 -0.26
CA LEU A 101 -3.50 2.12 0.74
C LEU A 101 -3.18 1.64 2.17
N GLY A 102 -3.06 0.31 2.34
CA GLY A 102 -2.77 -0.29 3.65
C GLY A 102 -1.35 0.00 4.12
N ARG A 103 -0.37 0.01 3.21
CA ARG A 103 1.01 0.35 3.59
C ARG A 103 1.15 1.83 3.95
N LEU A 104 0.44 2.71 3.25
CA LEU A 104 0.41 4.13 3.60
C LEU A 104 -0.17 4.33 5.01
N ALA A 105 -1.30 3.69 5.31
CA ALA A 105 -1.90 3.74 6.64
C ALA A 105 -0.91 3.30 7.73
N ALA A 106 -0.15 2.23 7.48
CA ALA A 106 0.88 1.74 8.40
C ALA A 106 2.04 2.74 8.57
N CYS A 107 2.51 3.39 7.49
CA CYS A 107 3.50 4.46 7.57
C CYS A 107 2.98 5.66 8.39
N PHE A 108 1.72 6.00 8.23
CA PHE A 108 1.11 7.14 8.90
C PHE A 108 0.96 6.93 10.41
N ILE A 109 0.52 5.74 10.85
CA ILE A 109 0.45 5.46 12.29
C ILE A 109 1.84 5.42 12.95
N ASP A 110 2.86 4.92 12.24
CA ASP A 110 4.26 4.98 12.70
C ASP A 110 4.72 6.43 12.86
N SER A 111 4.47 7.27 11.86
CA SER A 111 4.83 8.70 11.91
C SER A 111 4.05 9.48 12.97
N MET A 112 2.75 9.19 13.15
CA MET A 112 1.97 9.80 14.23
C MET A 112 2.58 9.52 15.60
N SER A 113 2.99 8.27 15.85
CA SER A 113 3.64 7.89 17.10
C SER A 113 5.01 8.55 17.25
N THR A 114 5.80 8.58 16.18
CA THR A 114 7.13 9.22 16.15
C THR A 114 7.05 10.72 16.43
N LEU A 115 6.05 11.40 15.89
CA LEU A 115 5.83 12.84 16.13
C LEU A 115 5.14 13.13 17.49
N GLY A 116 4.76 12.10 18.23
CA GLY A 116 4.09 12.24 19.53
C GLY A 116 2.66 12.77 19.42
N LEU A 117 2.01 12.56 18.30
CA LEU A 117 0.62 12.98 18.09
C LEU A 117 -0.34 11.99 18.73
N PRO A 118 -1.30 12.45 19.57
CA PRO A 118 -2.30 11.57 20.16
C PRO A 118 -3.27 11.07 19.09
N GLY A 119 -3.12 9.82 18.67
CA GLY A 119 -3.95 9.26 17.59
C GLY A 119 -3.80 7.74 17.47
N ASP A 120 -4.86 7.10 17.01
CA ASP A 120 -4.90 5.65 16.78
C ASP A 120 -5.31 5.33 15.34
N GLY A 121 -4.77 4.24 14.79
CA GLY A 121 -5.36 3.56 13.66
C GLY A 121 -6.59 2.76 14.12
N VAL A 122 -7.63 2.70 13.30
CA VAL A 122 -8.85 1.93 13.59
C VAL A 122 -9.26 1.14 12.35
N GLY A 123 -9.45 -0.17 12.50
CA GLY A 123 -9.83 -1.07 11.42
C GLY A 123 -10.40 -2.38 11.93
N LEU A 124 -10.31 -3.44 11.11
CA LEU A 124 -10.81 -4.77 11.40
C LEU A 124 -9.66 -5.78 11.53
N LYS A 125 -9.86 -6.77 12.42
CA LYS A 125 -8.98 -7.92 12.57
C LYS A 125 -9.42 -9.02 11.61
N TYR A 126 -8.83 -9.06 10.42
CA TYR A 126 -9.13 -10.12 9.46
C TYR A 126 -8.40 -11.42 9.82
N HIS A 127 -9.14 -12.55 9.82
CA HIS A 127 -8.57 -13.84 10.19
C HIS A 127 -7.68 -14.42 9.10
N PHE A 128 -8.01 -14.18 7.83
CA PHE A 128 -7.32 -14.74 6.67
C PHE A 128 -6.79 -13.67 5.69
N GLY A 129 -6.69 -12.42 6.13
CA GLY A 129 -6.18 -11.32 5.33
C GLY A 129 -6.94 -11.12 4.01
N LEU A 130 -6.21 -10.77 2.94
CA LEU A 130 -6.76 -10.79 1.59
C LEU A 130 -6.82 -12.22 1.04
N PHE A 131 -5.70 -12.86 0.91
CA PHE A 131 -5.44 -14.27 0.62
C PHE A 131 -3.92 -14.49 0.53
N HIS A 132 -3.50 -15.74 0.65
CA HIS A 132 -2.16 -16.16 0.28
C HIS A 132 -2.15 -16.56 -1.20
N GLN A 133 -1.26 -15.97 -2.01
CA GLN A 133 -1.13 -16.24 -3.43
C GLN A 133 -0.16 -17.40 -3.66
N LYS A 134 -0.56 -18.36 -4.49
CA LYS A 134 0.29 -19.42 -5.03
C LYS A 134 0.22 -19.44 -6.55
N PHE A 135 1.23 -20.00 -7.18
CA PHE A 135 1.22 -20.26 -8.62
C PHE A 135 1.14 -21.74 -8.90
N LEU A 136 0.06 -22.16 -9.55
CA LEU A 136 -0.15 -23.52 -10.02
C LEU A 136 -0.46 -23.48 -11.52
N ASP A 137 0.22 -24.33 -12.31
CA ASP A 137 0.07 -24.36 -13.77
C ASP A 137 0.22 -22.96 -14.42
N ARG A 138 1.14 -22.14 -13.92
CA ARG A 138 1.37 -20.75 -14.34
C ARG A 138 0.16 -19.86 -14.18
N GLN A 139 -0.66 -20.11 -13.18
CA GLN A 139 -1.85 -19.30 -12.85
C GLN A 139 -1.81 -18.93 -11.37
N GLN A 140 -2.38 -17.74 -11.07
CA GLN A 140 -2.63 -17.39 -9.68
C GLN A 140 -3.71 -18.29 -9.11
N THR A 141 -3.39 -18.95 -8.00
CA THR A 141 -4.36 -19.60 -7.10
C THR A 141 -4.35 -18.90 -5.74
N THR A 142 -5.44 -19.02 -5.00
CA THR A 142 -5.65 -18.30 -3.76
C THR A 142 -6.05 -19.26 -2.65
N VAL A 143 -5.39 -19.14 -1.50
CA VAL A 143 -5.73 -19.88 -0.28
C VAL A 143 -5.83 -18.90 0.90
N PRO A 144 -6.49 -19.28 2.01
CA PRO A 144 -6.52 -18.44 3.20
C PRO A 144 -5.12 -18.12 3.73
N ASP A 145 -4.92 -16.89 4.19
CA ASP A 145 -3.66 -16.46 4.84
C ASP A 145 -3.81 -16.54 6.36
N ALA A 146 -3.56 -17.72 6.92
CA ALA A 146 -3.81 -18.06 8.32
C ALA A 146 -2.69 -17.55 9.24
N TRP A 147 -2.49 -16.25 9.33
CA TRP A 147 -1.44 -15.59 10.11
C TRP A 147 -1.68 -15.58 11.63
N LEU A 148 -2.93 -15.67 12.08
CA LEU A 148 -3.30 -15.62 13.51
C LEU A 148 -2.84 -16.82 14.32
N SER A 149 -2.43 -17.92 13.69
CA SER A 149 -1.87 -19.07 14.39
C SER A 149 -0.60 -18.77 15.19
N ASP A 150 0.09 -17.68 14.84
CA ASP A 150 1.28 -17.16 15.51
C ASP A 150 1.10 -15.70 15.96
N ASP A 151 -0.11 -15.38 16.39
CA ASP A 151 -0.47 -14.04 16.87
C ASP A 151 0.23 -13.71 18.19
N ARG A 152 1.29 -12.91 18.10
CA ARG A 152 2.13 -12.51 19.22
C ARG A 152 2.00 -11.04 19.58
N TRP A 153 1.45 -10.20 18.70
CA TRP A 153 1.42 -8.74 18.87
C TRP A 153 0.07 -8.20 19.29
N LEU A 154 -1.02 -8.95 19.07
CA LEU A 154 -2.38 -8.54 19.42
C LEU A 154 -2.62 -8.64 20.92
N GLU A 155 -3.25 -7.61 21.47
CA GLU A 155 -3.69 -7.53 22.86
C GLU A 155 -5.19 -7.31 22.93
N ASP A 156 -5.88 -8.13 23.72
CA ASP A 156 -7.31 -8.00 23.97
C ASP A 156 -7.56 -6.84 24.96
N GLU A 157 -8.22 -5.77 24.49
CA GLU A 157 -8.55 -4.60 25.32
C GLU A 157 -9.71 -4.83 26.30
N LYS A 158 -10.34 -6.02 26.30
CA LYS A 158 -11.52 -6.33 27.11
C LYS A 158 -12.67 -5.34 26.91
N THR A 159 -12.76 -4.78 25.73
CA THR A 159 -13.80 -3.84 25.31
C THR A 159 -14.63 -4.47 24.21
N SER A 160 -15.95 -4.36 24.33
CA SER A 160 -16.88 -4.89 23.35
C SER A 160 -18.01 -3.89 23.06
N PHE A 161 -18.55 -3.97 21.84
CA PHE A 161 -19.71 -3.20 21.44
C PHE A 161 -20.75 -4.10 20.76
N THR A 162 -22.00 -3.68 20.80
CA THR A 162 -23.06 -4.28 19.99
C THR A 162 -23.25 -3.45 18.73
N VAL A 163 -23.21 -4.10 17.58
CA VAL A 163 -23.55 -3.52 16.28
C VAL A 163 -24.93 -4.03 15.88
N GLU A 164 -25.86 -3.10 15.69
CA GLU A 164 -27.23 -3.38 15.26
C GLU A 164 -27.32 -3.25 13.73
N PHE A 165 -27.69 -4.33 13.08
CA PHE A 165 -28.09 -4.36 11.67
C PHE A 165 -29.62 -4.29 11.54
N GLY A 166 -30.13 -4.44 10.32
CA GLY A 166 -31.57 -4.33 10.06
C GLY A 166 -32.44 -5.31 10.84
N ASP A 167 -32.07 -6.58 10.84
CA ASP A 167 -32.85 -7.68 11.44
C ASP A 167 -32.08 -8.52 12.46
N PHE A 168 -30.82 -8.21 12.72
CA PHE A 168 -30.01 -8.89 13.71
C PHE A 168 -28.97 -7.94 14.36
N SER A 169 -28.34 -8.40 15.41
CA SER A 169 -27.18 -7.73 16.00
C SER A 169 -26.06 -8.71 16.24
N VAL A 170 -24.84 -8.18 16.35
CA VAL A 170 -23.63 -8.94 16.69
C VAL A 170 -22.84 -8.20 17.77
N THR A 171 -22.01 -8.93 18.49
CA THR A 171 -21.05 -8.36 19.44
C THR A 171 -19.66 -8.34 18.81
N SER A 172 -18.94 -7.23 18.99
CA SER A 172 -17.54 -7.11 18.63
C SER A 172 -16.63 -7.22 19.84
N GLU A 173 -15.39 -7.61 19.61
CA GLU A 173 -14.28 -7.55 20.57
C GLU A 173 -13.20 -6.63 20.01
N LEU A 174 -12.55 -5.85 20.87
CA LEU A 174 -11.51 -4.91 20.50
C LEU A 174 -10.14 -5.44 20.87
N TYR A 175 -9.28 -5.52 19.86
CA TYR A 175 -7.86 -5.84 20.00
C TYR A 175 -7.01 -4.63 19.63
N SER A 176 -5.76 -4.59 20.10
CA SER A 176 -4.81 -3.56 19.73
C SER A 176 -3.42 -4.14 19.47
N ILE A 177 -2.67 -3.42 18.63
CA ILE A 177 -1.23 -3.60 18.43
C ILE A 177 -0.58 -2.28 18.81
N ASP A 178 0.45 -2.32 19.66
CA ASP A 178 1.22 -1.15 20.02
C ASP A 178 2.00 -0.59 18.83
N VAL A 179 1.95 0.72 18.65
CA VAL A 179 2.68 1.46 17.63
C VAL A 179 3.72 2.34 18.31
N LEU A 180 4.96 1.88 18.33
CA LEU A 180 6.07 2.58 18.95
C LEU A 180 6.58 3.70 18.07
N GLY A 181 6.88 4.85 18.63
CA GLY A 181 7.55 5.95 17.95
C GLY A 181 9.06 5.85 18.03
N TYR A 182 9.76 6.28 16.99
CA TYR A 182 11.22 6.26 16.94
C TYR A 182 11.83 7.20 18.00
N GLY A 183 12.60 6.62 18.92
CA GLY A 183 13.24 7.36 20.01
C GLY A 183 12.26 8.00 21.00
N ARG A 184 11.02 7.54 21.05
CA ARG A 184 9.96 8.10 21.92
C ARG A 184 9.81 7.33 23.21
N THR A 185 9.30 8.03 24.23
CA THR A 185 8.94 7.46 25.54
C THR A 185 7.46 7.20 25.70
N LYS A 186 6.70 7.30 24.60
CA LYS A 186 5.26 7.11 24.53
C LYS A 186 4.92 6.38 23.23
N LYS A 187 3.70 5.81 23.17
CA LYS A 187 3.21 5.01 22.05
C LYS A 187 1.80 5.40 21.64
N ASN A 188 1.38 4.95 20.48
CA ASN A 188 0.00 4.91 20.01
C ASN A 188 -0.46 3.47 19.85
N ARG A 189 -1.66 3.24 19.30
CA ARG A 189 -2.22 1.92 19.03
C ARG A 189 -2.82 1.83 17.64
N LEU A 190 -2.76 0.62 17.08
CA LEU A 190 -3.63 0.17 16.01
C LEU A 190 -4.76 -0.63 16.66
N ARG A 191 -6.00 -0.13 16.56
CA ARG A 191 -7.20 -0.68 17.18
C ARG A 191 -7.99 -1.48 16.14
N LEU A 192 -8.21 -2.75 16.41
CA LEU A 192 -8.79 -3.71 15.45
C LEU A 192 -10.01 -4.39 16.06
N PHE A 193 -11.17 -4.24 15.44
CA PHE A 193 -12.38 -4.90 15.84
C PHE A 193 -12.51 -6.28 15.20
N ASP A 194 -12.90 -7.24 15.99
CA ASP A 194 -13.22 -8.61 15.57
C ASP A 194 -14.69 -8.94 15.87
N LEU A 195 -15.24 -9.87 15.12
CA LEU A 195 -16.57 -10.42 15.38
C LEU A 195 -16.45 -11.52 16.46
N GLN A 196 -17.10 -11.35 17.61
CA GLN A 196 -17.06 -12.33 18.70
C GLN A 196 -17.54 -13.73 18.27
N SER A 197 -18.51 -13.79 17.38
CA SER A 197 -19.11 -15.03 16.87
C SER A 197 -18.48 -15.54 15.57
N ILE A 198 -17.26 -15.09 15.24
CA ILE A 198 -16.54 -15.51 14.03
C ILE A 198 -16.38 -17.03 13.98
N ASP A 199 -16.50 -17.60 12.78
CA ASP A 199 -16.42 -19.05 12.58
C ASP A 199 -15.46 -19.36 11.40
N GLU A 200 -14.21 -19.63 11.72
CA GLU A 200 -13.19 -19.97 10.73
C GLU A 200 -13.49 -21.27 9.97
N SER A 201 -14.32 -22.16 10.55
CA SER A 201 -14.70 -23.42 9.88
C SER A 201 -15.56 -23.25 8.64
N LEU A 202 -16.06 -22.03 8.36
CA LEU A 202 -16.72 -21.69 7.11
C LEU A 202 -15.76 -21.69 5.91
N VAL A 203 -14.44 -21.62 6.15
CA VAL A 203 -13.41 -21.52 5.12
C VAL A 203 -12.60 -22.81 5.10
N SER A 204 -12.39 -23.39 3.92
CA SER A 204 -11.49 -24.55 3.75
C SER A 204 -10.02 -24.08 3.63
N ASP A 205 -9.08 -24.97 3.95
CA ASP A 205 -7.64 -24.63 3.91
C ASP A 205 -7.09 -24.37 2.49
N ASP A 206 -7.81 -24.78 1.46
CA ASP A 206 -7.37 -24.78 0.06
C ASP A 206 -8.14 -23.82 -0.84
N ALA A 207 -9.10 -23.06 -0.31
CA ALA A 207 -9.88 -22.10 -1.07
C ALA A 207 -10.32 -20.90 -0.21
N ILE A 208 -10.53 -19.75 -0.87
CA ILE A 208 -11.03 -18.52 -0.21
C ILE A 208 -12.56 -18.37 -0.31
N ASP A 209 -13.23 -19.35 -0.87
CA ASP A 209 -14.69 -19.35 -1.00
C ASP A 209 -15.36 -19.78 0.30
N PHE A 210 -16.46 -19.14 0.66
CA PHE A 210 -17.24 -19.42 1.86
C PHE A 210 -18.68 -18.92 1.72
N ASP A 211 -19.56 -19.31 2.63
CA ASP A 211 -20.94 -18.82 2.67
C ASP A 211 -20.98 -17.33 3.07
N LYS A 212 -21.15 -16.47 2.07
CA LYS A 212 -21.21 -15.01 2.23
C LYS A 212 -22.48 -14.53 2.95
N THR A 213 -23.50 -15.39 3.04
CA THR A 213 -24.75 -15.06 3.72
C THR A 213 -24.74 -15.34 5.22
N ALA A 214 -23.71 -16.04 5.72
CA ALA A 214 -23.51 -16.34 7.14
C ALA A 214 -23.02 -15.11 7.93
N LEU A 215 -23.70 -13.96 7.79
CA LEU A 215 -23.26 -12.64 8.27
C LEU A 215 -22.91 -12.57 9.75
N LYS A 216 -23.61 -13.35 10.60
CA LYS A 216 -23.31 -13.41 12.05
C LYS A 216 -21.99 -14.10 12.37
N LYS A 217 -21.32 -14.68 11.38
CA LYS A 217 -20.14 -15.54 11.57
C LYS A 217 -18.97 -15.23 10.66
N ASN A 218 -19.09 -14.28 9.69
CA ASN A 218 -18.12 -14.15 8.61
C ASN A 218 -17.55 -12.74 8.40
N LEU A 219 -17.98 -11.73 9.17
CA LEU A 219 -17.67 -10.31 8.89
C LEU A 219 -16.17 -9.97 8.95
N THR A 220 -15.37 -10.74 9.70
CA THR A 220 -13.94 -10.51 9.84
C THR A 220 -13.07 -11.66 9.32
N LEU A 221 -13.62 -12.54 8.45
CA LEU A 221 -12.84 -13.60 7.83
C LEU A 221 -11.80 -13.03 6.86
N PHE A 222 -12.23 -12.27 5.85
CA PHE A 222 -11.37 -11.75 4.78
C PHE A 222 -11.48 -10.24 4.60
N LEU A 223 -10.36 -9.62 4.28
CA LEU A 223 -10.28 -8.31 3.66
C LEU A 223 -10.71 -8.44 2.18
N TYR A 224 -11.61 -7.60 1.72
CA TYR A 224 -12.13 -7.58 0.35
C TYR A 224 -12.54 -8.98 -0.16
N PRO A 225 -13.55 -9.62 0.45
CA PRO A 225 -14.07 -10.88 -0.06
C PRO A 225 -14.52 -10.73 -1.53
N ASP A 226 -14.51 -11.85 -2.26
CA ASP A 226 -14.93 -11.85 -3.66
C ASP A 226 -16.33 -11.22 -3.83
N ASP A 227 -16.40 -10.14 -4.60
CA ASP A 227 -17.57 -9.33 -4.87
C ASP A 227 -18.07 -9.45 -6.32
N SER A 228 -17.75 -10.56 -6.97
CA SER A 228 -18.21 -10.88 -8.31
C SER A 228 -19.74 -11.12 -8.38
N ASP A 229 -20.37 -11.41 -7.26
CA ASP A 229 -21.80 -11.58 -7.09
C ASP A 229 -22.42 -10.57 -6.11
N GLU A 230 -23.77 -10.56 -6.04
CA GLU A 230 -24.51 -9.63 -5.18
C GLU A 230 -24.28 -9.91 -3.70
N ASP A 231 -24.13 -11.16 -3.29
CA ASP A 231 -23.90 -11.54 -1.89
C ASP A 231 -22.53 -11.05 -1.41
N GLY A 232 -21.50 -11.16 -2.25
CA GLY A 232 -20.18 -10.63 -1.95
C GLY A 232 -20.15 -9.10 -1.87
N GLN A 233 -20.85 -8.42 -2.77
CA GLN A 233 -20.98 -6.95 -2.72
C GLN A 233 -21.72 -6.50 -1.46
N LEU A 234 -22.80 -7.18 -1.11
CA LEU A 234 -23.57 -6.90 0.11
C LEU A 234 -22.73 -7.15 1.37
N LEU A 235 -21.96 -8.26 1.41
CA LEU A 235 -21.04 -8.55 2.53
C LEU A 235 -20.04 -7.42 2.75
N ARG A 236 -19.50 -6.84 1.68
CA ARG A 236 -18.57 -5.68 1.81
C ARG A 236 -19.24 -4.48 2.49
N VAL A 237 -20.51 -4.22 2.20
CA VAL A 237 -21.28 -3.14 2.86
C VAL A 237 -21.48 -3.47 4.35
N TYR A 238 -21.80 -4.71 4.68
CA TYR A 238 -21.89 -5.17 6.08
C TYR A 238 -20.58 -5.01 6.82
N GLN A 239 -19.44 -5.36 6.20
CA GLN A 239 -18.11 -5.18 6.80
C GLN A 239 -17.80 -3.71 7.06
N GLN A 240 -18.06 -2.83 6.09
CA GLN A 240 -17.83 -1.40 6.25
C GLN A 240 -18.68 -0.82 7.39
N TYR A 241 -19.95 -1.19 7.47
CA TYR A 241 -20.81 -0.73 8.56
C TYR A 241 -20.38 -1.30 9.92
N PHE A 242 -20.00 -2.58 9.99
CA PHE A 242 -19.43 -3.18 11.20
C PHE A 242 -18.20 -2.39 11.67
N MET A 243 -17.29 -2.06 10.79
CA MET A 243 -16.09 -1.27 11.10
C MET A 243 -16.47 0.12 11.66
N VAL A 244 -17.30 0.86 10.96
CA VAL A 244 -17.59 2.26 11.33
C VAL A 244 -18.51 2.38 12.53
N SER A 245 -19.42 1.43 12.75
CA SER A 245 -20.28 1.43 13.95
C SER A 245 -19.46 1.20 15.20
N ASN A 246 -18.54 0.25 15.18
CA ASN A 246 -17.59 0.03 16.26
C ASN A 246 -16.70 1.25 16.51
N ALA A 247 -16.12 1.80 15.43
CA ALA A 247 -15.29 3.01 15.52
C ALA A 247 -16.06 4.19 16.13
N ALA A 248 -17.26 4.47 15.65
CA ALA A 248 -18.08 5.58 16.15
C ALA A 248 -18.44 5.43 17.64
N GLN A 249 -18.79 4.21 18.07
CA GLN A 249 -19.08 3.93 19.48
C GLN A 249 -17.85 4.15 20.36
N LEU A 250 -16.67 3.66 19.92
CA LEU A 250 -15.40 3.86 20.60
C LEU A 250 -15.04 5.34 20.72
N ILE A 251 -15.14 6.08 19.62
CA ILE A 251 -14.79 7.51 19.52
C ILE A 251 -15.63 8.33 20.51
N VAL A 252 -16.94 8.16 20.48
CA VAL A 252 -17.85 8.91 21.38
C VAL A 252 -17.61 8.54 22.84
N LYS A 253 -17.45 7.24 23.15
CA LYS A 253 -17.14 6.76 24.51
C LYS A 253 -15.86 7.43 25.03
N GLU A 254 -14.77 7.34 24.28
CA GLU A 254 -13.48 7.89 24.72
C GLU A 254 -13.49 9.43 24.79
N ALA A 255 -14.23 10.12 23.91
CA ALA A 255 -14.38 11.57 23.98
C ALA A 255 -15.10 12.01 25.27
N VAL A 256 -16.17 11.31 25.64
CA VAL A 256 -16.90 11.55 26.89
C VAL A 256 -16.01 11.26 28.12
N GLU A 257 -15.24 10.18 28.08
CA GLU A 257 -14.28 9.84 29.15
C GLU A 257 -13.19 10.92 29.32
N ARG A 258 -12.80 11.59 28.22
CA ARG A 258 -11.87 12.76 28.25
C ARG A 258 -12.55 14.07 28.67
N GLY A 259 -13.85 14.08 28.88
CA GLY A 259 -14.62 15.24 29.39
C GLY A 259 -15.49 15.96 28.37
N SER A 260 -15.69 15.44 27.15
CA SER A 260 -16.65 15.99 26.20
C SER A 260 -18.08 15.83 26.72
N ASN A 261 -18.90 16.86 26.47
CA ASN A 261 -20.34 16.82 26.71
C ASN A 261 -21.13 16.46 25.43
N VAL A 262 -20.44 15.94 24.42
CA VAL A 262 -20.85 15.57 23.06
C VAL A 262 -21.25 16.74 22.14
N HIS A 263 -21.65 17.88 22.65
CA HIS A 263 -21.88 19.11 21.86
C HIS A 263 -20.56 19.74 21.39
N ASP A 264 -19.48 19.49 22.11
CA ASP A 264 -18.13 20.02 21.86
C ASP A 264 -17.16 18.94 21.32
N LEU A 265 -17.68 17.90 20.64
CA LEU A 265 -16.87 16.79 20.15
C LEU A 265 -15.67 17.25 19.30
N ALA A 266 -15.80 18.32 18.53
CA ALA A 266 -14.73 18.84 17.68
C ALA A 266 -13.48 19.30 18.46
N ASP A 267 -13.63 19.62 19.76
CA ASP A 267 -12.51 19.93 20.64
C ASP A 267 -11.75 18.68 21.11
N TYR A 268 -12.37 17.50 21.01
CA TYR A 268 -11.86 16.24 21.54
C TYR A 268 -11.51 15.21 20.46
N VAL A 269 -12.07 15.39 19.26
CA VAL A 269 -12.00 14.37 18.20
C VAL A 269 -11.69 15.00 16.86
N VAL A 270 -10.84 14.35 16.09
CA VAL A 270 -10.76 14.47 14.63
C VAL A 270 -10.70 13.06 14.03
N ILE A 271 -11.40 12.86 12.93
CA ILE A 271 -11.48 11.60 12.21
C ILE A 271 -10.90 11.81 10.82
N GLN A 272 -9.91 11.02 10.44
CA GLN A 272 -9.44 10.96 9.06
C GLN A 272 -9.93 9.65 8.45
N ILE A 273 -10.76 9.73 7.42
CA ILE A 273 -11.18 8.54 6.67
C ILE A 273 -10.23 8.30 5.49
N ASN A 274 -9.67 7.08 5.47
CA ASN A 274 -8.73 6.65 4.45
C ASN A 274 -9.49 6.02 3.28
N ASP A 275 -9.64 6.78 2.19
CA ASP A 275 -10.56 6.52 1.09
C ASP A 275 -12.05 6.53 1.54
N THR A 276 -12.94 5.96 0.74
CA THR A 276 -14.39 5.98 0.97
C THR A 276 -14.92 4.84 1.83
N HIS A 277 -14.11 3.82 2.10
CA HIS A 277 -14.54 2.65 2.88
C HIS A 277 -15.16 3.00 4.25
N PRO A 278 -14.64 4.01 5.00
CA PRO A 278 -15.22 4.39 6.29
C PRO A 278 -16.31 5.47 6.21
N THR A 279 -16.79 5.85 5.05
CA THR A 279 -17.69 7.03 4.90
C THR A 279 -18.97 6.92 5.73
N MET A 280 -19.51 5.72 5.95
CA MET A 280 -20.68 5.53 6.81
C MET A 280 -20.48 5.91 8.28
N VAL A 281 -19.26 6.24 8.70
CA VAL A 281 -19.02 6.81 10.04
C VAL A 281 -19.81 8.13 10.22
N ILE A 282 -20.03 8.87 9.14
CA ILE A 282 -20.78 10.13 9.15
C ILE A 282 -22.23 9.90 9.59
N PRO A 283 -23.08 9.14 8.87
CA PRO A 283 -24.44 8.88 9.32
C PRO A 283 -24.51 8.08 10.62
N GLU A 284 -23.53 7.21 10.92
CA GLU A 284 -23.51 6.46 12.17
C GLU A 284 -23.28 7.36 13.40
N LEU A 285 -22.39 8.33 13.32
CA LEU A 285 -22.21 9.32 14.39
C LEU A 285 -23.47 10.16 14.59
N ILE A 286 -24.12 10.60 13.48
CA ILE A 286 -25.40 11.31 13.54
C ILE A 286 -26.45 10.45 14.28
N ARG A 287 -26.54 9.16 13.94
CA ARG A 287 -27.45 8.22 14.62
C ARG A 287 -27.16 8.12 16.12
N ILE A 288 -25.90 7.98 16.50
CA ILE A 288 -25.50 7.86 17.91
C ILE A 288 -25.86 9.16 18.67
N LEU A 289 -25.56 10.32 18.12
CA LEU A 289 -25.85 11.61 18.75
C LEU A 289 -27.34 11.86 18.91
N THR A 290 -28.13 11.50 17.91
CA THR A 290 -29.60 11.67 17.96
C THR A 290 -30.28 10.66 18.87
N GLU A 291 -29.89 9.36 18.80
CA GLU A 291 -30.60 8.29 19.53
C GLU A 291 -30.13 8.13 20.97
N LYS A 292 -28.82 8.30 21.26
CA LYS A 292 -28.27 8.05 22.61
C LYS A 292 -28.11 9.34 23.44
N TYR A 293 -27.94 10.48 22.80
CA TYR A 293 -27.65 11.74 23.47
C TYR A 293 -28.75 12.79 23.26
N ASP A 294 -29.83 12.45 22.56
CA ASP A 294 -30.99 13.30 22.32
C ASP A 294 -30.64 14.65 21.70
N ILE A 295 -29.57 14.71 20.89
CA ILE A 295 -29.17 15.88 20.10
C ILE A 295 -30.06 15.96 18.85
N SER A 296 -30.48 17.16 18.49
CA SER A 296 -31.28 17.35 17.27
C SER A 296 -30.52 16.87 16.02
N PHE A 297 -31.25 16.45 14.98
CA PHE A 297 -30.65 16.02 13.73
C PHE A 297 -29.74 17.11 13.13
N GLU A 298 -30.23 18.36 13.10
CA GLU A 298 -29.49 19.48 12.53
C GLU A 298 -28.17 19.75 13.27
N GLU A 299 -28.21 19.79 14.60
CA GLU A 299 -27.02 19.97 15.43
C GLU A 299 -26.05 18.79 15.28
N SER A 300 -26.58 17.56 15.22
CA SER A 300 -25.77 16.35 15.02
C SER A 300 -25.02 16.41 13.67
N VAL A 301 -25.67 16.87 12.60
CA VAL A 301 -25.03 17.09 11.29
C VAL A 301 -23.91 18.12 11.39
N ASP A 302 -24.14 19.24 12.06
CA ASP A 302 -23.13 20.31 12.22
C ASP A 302 -21.91 19.80 13.03
N ILE A 303 -22.16 19.10 14.14
CA ILE A 303 -21.10 18.48 14.95
C ILE A 303 -20.27 17.51 14.08
N VAL A 304 -20.91 16.54 13.45
CA VAL A 304 -20.21 15.50 12.67
C VAL A 304 -19.47 16.07 11.48
N SER A 305 -20.05 17.06 10.79
CA SER A 305 -19.40 17.73 9.66
C SER A 305 -18.12 18.48 10.06
N SER A 306 -17.93 18.80 11.33
CA SER A 306 -16.71 19.42 11.86
C SER A 306 -15.64 18.44 12.31
N LEU A 307 -15.94 17.13 12.34
CA LEU A 307 -15.05 16.09 12.84
C LEU A 307 -14.29 15.35 11.74
N VAL A 308 -14.92 15.17 10.56
CA VAL A 308 -14.49 14.20 9.55
C VAL A 308 -13.72 14.88 8.44
N ALA A 309 -12.51 14.40 8.19
CA ALA A 309 -11.69 14.74 7.04
C ALA A 309 -11.53 13.51 6.14
N TYR A 310 -11.53 13.72 4.82
CA TYR A 310 -11.51 12.67 3.82
C TYR A 310 -10.26 12.76 2.94
N THR A 311 -9.53 11.65 2.81
CA THR A 311 -8.45 11.49 1.85
C THR A 311 -8.95 10.65 0.67
N ASN A 312 -8.88 11.21 -0.54
CA ASN A 312 -9.16 10.50 -1.78
C ASN A 312 -7.89 9.83 -2.32
N HIS A 313 -7.94 8.54 -2.63
CA HIS A 313 -6.84 7.78 -3.24
C HIS A 313 -7.13 7.34 -4.68
N THR A 314 -8.24 7.76 -5.26
CA THR A 314 -8.77 7.24 -6.52
C THR A 314 -8.95 8.35 -7.54
N ILE A 315 -8.37 8.18 -8.74
CA ILE A 315 -8.64 9.07 -9.88
C ILE A 315 -9.75 8.49 -10.78
N LEU A 316 -9.81 7.15 -10.92
CA LEU A 316 -10.78 6.49 -11.80
C LEU A 316 -12.21 6.75 -11.29
N ALA A 317 -13.01 7.52 -12.01
CA ALA A 317 -14.40 7.83 -11.62
C ALA A 317 -15.26 6.57 -11.44
N GLU A 318 -15.03 5.55 -12.28
CA GLU A 318 -15.68 4.24 -12.17
C GLU A 318 -15.29 3.45 -10.91
N ALA A 319 -14.13 3.74 -10.33
CA ALA A 319 -13.65 3.09 -9.11
C ALA A 319 -14.08 3.81 -7.82
N LEU A 320 -14.73 4.98 -7.90
CA LEU A 320 -15.37 5.62 -6.75
C LEU A 320 -16.55 4.77 -6.29
N GLU A 321 -16.58 4.42 -5.01
CA GLU A 321 -17.60 3.52 -4.46
C GLU A 321 -19.02 4.07 -4.60
N LYS A 322 -19.89 3.24 -5.15
CA LYS A 322 -21.33 3.50 -5.31
C LYS A 322 -22.07 2.24 -4.89
N TRP A 323 -22.80 2.31 -3.81
CA TRP A 323 -23.55 1.15 -3.32
C TRP A 323 -25.06 1.29 -3.64
N PRO A 324 -25.72 0.22 -4.10
CA PRO A 324 -27.19 0.25 -4.23
C PRO A 324 -27.84 0.66 -2.91
N LEU A 325 -28.76 1.62 -2.96
CA LEU A 325 -29.46 2.10 -1.76
C LEU A 325 -30.16 0.93 -1.03
N LYS A 326 -30.68 -0.06 -1.77
CA LYS A 326 -31.27 -1.27 -1.18
C LYS A 326 -30.30 -2.04 -0.26
N PHE A 327 -28.98 -2.02 -0.53
CA PHE A 327 -27.98 -2.66 0.33
C PHE A 327 -27.84 -1.90 1.66
N ILE A 328 -27.80 -0.58 1.61
CA ILE A 328 -27.76 0.24 2.83
C ILE A 328 -29.07 0.05 3.64
N GLU A 329 -30.23 -0.03 2.97
CA GLU A 329 -31.52 -0.29 3.62
C GLU A 329 -31.55 -1.65 4.31
N GLU A 330 -30.95 -2.67 3.71
CA GLU A 330 -30.85 -4.01 4.30
C GLU A 330 -29.88 -4.04 5.47
N VAL A 331 -28.68 -3.45 5.31
CA VAL A 331 -27.64 -3.41 6.34
C VAL A 331 -28.13 -2.61 7.55
N SER A 332 -28.69 -1.42 7.35
CA SER A 332 -29.25 -0.59 8.41
C SER A 332 -30.32 0.37 7.87
N PRO A 333 -31.61 0.10 8.07
CA PRO A 333 -32.69 1.02 7.68
C PRO A 333 -32.53 2.42 8.31
N LYS A 334 -31.98 2.52 9.51
CA LYS A 334 -31.72 3.79 10.20
C LYS A 334 -30.68 4.61 9.46
N ILE A 335 -29.58 4.01 9.05
CA ILE A 335 -28.51 4.65 8.26
C ILE A 335 -29.05 5.09 6.91
N ALA A 336 -29.79 4.25 6.22
CA ALA A 336 -30.42 4.60 4.95
C ALA A 336 -31.37 5.81 5.10
N SER A 337 -32.15 5.87 6.18
CA SER A 337 -33.03 7.02 6.48
C SER A 337 -32.23 8.30 6.69
N ILE A 338 -31.13 8.24 7.43
CA ILE A 338 -30.24 9.40 7.65
C ILE A 338 -29.62 9.86 6.32
N ILE A 339 -29.10 8.93 5.51
CA ILE A 339 -28.49 9.28 4.20
C ILE A 339 -29.54 9.95 3.28
N LYS A 340 -30.79 9.46 3.28
CA LYS A 340 -31.88 10.10 2.52
C LYS A 340 -32.12 11.55 2.97
N LYS A 341 -32.16 11.81 4.27
CA LYS A 341 -32.31 13.15 4.81
C LYS A 341 -31.12 14.07 4.46
N LEU A 342 -29.90 13.50 4.50
CA LEU A 342 -28.69 14.23 4.09
C LEU A 342 -28.71 14.56 2.59
N ASP A 343 -29.18 13.65 1.74
CA ASP A 343 -29.38 13.89 0.31
C ASP A 343 -30.46 14.95 0.04
N GLU A 344 -31.60 14.91 0.75
CA GLU A 344 -32.64 15.91 0.66
C GLU A 344 -32.16 17.31 1.00
N ARG A 345 -31.28 17.47 2.00
CA ARG A 345 -30.64 18.75 2.33
C ARG A 345 -29.81 19.28 1.16
N ILE A 346 -29.01 18.41 0.51
CA ILE A 346 -28.21 18.81 -0.64
C ILE A 346 -29.12 19.20 -1.81
N ARG A 347 -30.14 18.40 -2.13
CA ARG A 347 -31.09 18.72 -3.20
C ARG A 347 -31.82 20.03 -3.01
N SER A 348 -32.03 20.45 -1.76
CA SER A 348 -32.69 21.72 -1.44
C SER A 348 -31.81 22.95 -1.61
N THR A 349 -30.48 22.75 -1.61
CA THR A 349 -29.50 23.86 -1.60
C THR A 349 -28.63 23.90 -2.86
N VAL A 350 -28.44 22.77 -3.54
CA VAL A 350 -27.57 22.66 -4.72
C VAL A 350 -28.37 22.12 -5.91
N ALA A 351 -28.34 22.88 -7.01
CA ALA A 351 -29.11 22.53 -8.20
C ALA A 351 -28.44 21.45 -9.09
N ASP A 352 -27.12 21.26 -8.97
CA ASP A 352 -26.38 20.31 -9.79
C ASP A 352 -26.67 18.87 -9.36
N PRO A 353 -27.27 18.02 -10.23
CA PRO A 353 -27.59 16.66 -9.89
C PRO A 353 -26.36 15.75 -9.75
N SER A 354 -25.21 16.11 -10.31
CA SER A 354 -24.00 15.30 -10.26
C SER A 354 -23.38 15.22 -8.87
N VAL A 355 -23.67 16.17 -7.99
CA VAL A 355 -23.16 16.22 -6.61
C VAL A 355 -24.14 15.64 -5.58
N GLN A 356 -25.28 15.14 -5.98
CA GLN A 356 -26.24 14.50 -5.07
C GLN A 356 -25.61 13.26 -4.43
N VAL A 357 -26.03 12.93 -3.21
CA VAL A 357 -25.54 11.73 -2.51
C VAL A 357 -26.16 10.48 -3.08
N ILE A 358 -27.45 10.54 -3.42
CA ILE A 358 -28.18 9.42 -4.05
C ILE A 358 -28.44 9.75 -5.52
N ILE A 359 -27.80 9.01 -6.43
CA ILE A 359 -27.97 9.15 -7.87
C ILE A 359 -28.31 7.76 -8.43
N ASP A 360 -29.35 7.65 -9.26
CA ASP A 360 -29.80 6.40 -9.88
C ASP A 360 -29.96 5.23 -8.89
N LYS A 361 -30.54 5.52 -7.72
CA LYS A 361 -30.74 4.57 -6.62
C LYS A 361 -29.44 3.99 -6.02
N LYS A 362 -28.32 4.67 -6.22
CA LYS A 362 -27.03 4.33 -5.61
C LYS A 362 -26.56 5.45 -4.72
N VAL A 363 -25.99 5.09 -3.58
CA VAL A 363 -25.32 6.01 -2.67
C VAL A 363 -23.90 6.21 -3.16
N HIS A 364 -23.55 7.44 -3.50
CA HIS A 364 -22.21 7.85 -3.92
C HIS A 364 -21.39 8.23 -2.68
N MET A 365 -20.48 7.35 -2.27
CA MET A 365 -19.78 7.47 -0.99
C MET A 365 -18.87 8.70 -0.96
N ALA A 366 -18.14 8.99 -2.03
CA ALA A 366 -17.31 10.20 -2.10
C ALA A 366 -18.15 11.47 -1.99
N ASN A 367 -19.33 11.53 -2.63
CA ASN A 367 -20.23 12.68 -2.55
C ASN A 367 -20.67 12.93 -1.09
N LEU A 368 -21.04 11.86 -0.37
CA LEU A 368 -21.39 11.94 1.05
C LEU A 368 -20.22 12.47 1.89
N ALA A 369 -19.02 11.92 1.67
CA ALA A 369 -17.82 12.33 2.42
C ALA A 369 -17.44 13.80 2.18
N ILE A 370 -17.55 14.29 0.95
CA ILE A 370 -17.20 15.68 0.61
C ILE A 370 -18.22 16.69 1.17
N HIS A 371 -19.51 16.40 1.03
CA HIS A 371 -20.53 17.30 1.57
C HIS A 371 -20.44 17.45 3.09
N TYR A 372 -20.24 16.34 3.80
CA TYR A 372 -20.33 16.26 5.26
C TYR A 372 -18.99 16.07 5.97
N GLY A 373 -17.87 16.18 5.24
CA GLY A 373 -16.54 16.36 5.79
C GLY A 373 -16.11 17.83 5.76
N PHE A 374 -15.18 18.24 6.61
CA PHE A 374 -14.65 19.59 6.61
C PHE A 374 -13.41 19.76 5.70
N SER A 375 -12.78 18.68 5.32
CA SER A 375 -11.56 18.66 4.49
C SER A 375 -11.57 17.46 3.55
N ILE A 376 -11.11 17.70 2.32
CA ILE A 376 -10.76 16.66 1.35
C ILE A 376 -9.35 16.93 0.85
N ASN A 377 -8.53 15.89 0.74
CA ASN A 377 -7.23 16.03 0.10
C ASN A 377 -6.98 14.96 -0.95
N GLY A 378 -6.24 15.35 -1.99
CA GLY A 378 -5.53 14.44 -2.87
C GLY A 378 -4.18 14.04 -2.26
N VAL A 379 -3.46 13.12 -2.92
CA VAL A 379 -2.27 12.45 -2.38
C VAL A 379 -1.00 12.67 -3.21
N ALA A 380 -1.07 13.52 -4.20
CA ALA A 380 0.04 14.09 -4.97
C ALA A 380 -0.44 15.39 -5.63
N ALA A 381 0.49 16.28 -6.01
CA ALA A 381 0.14 17.57 -6.59
C ALA A 381 -0.68 17.42 -7.89
N LEU A 382 -0.25 16.55 -8.81
CA LEU A 382 -0.99 16.26 -10.04
C LEU A 382 -2.36 15.64 -9.76
N HIS A 383 -2.45 14.71 -8.82
CA HIS A 383 -3.71 14.08 -8.42
C HIS A 383 -4.71 15.13 -7.92
N THR A 384 -4.28 16.00 -7.01
CA THR A 384 -5.13 17.06 -6.46
C THR A 384 -5.62 17.99 -7.56
N LYS A 385 -4.74 18.38 -8.48
CA LYS A 385 -5.11 19.19 -9.65
C LYS A 385 -6.18 18.49 -10.52
N ILE A 386 -6.03 17.20 -10.79
CA ILE A 386 -7.01 16.42 -11.56
C ILE A 386 -8.35 16.36 -10.82
N LEU A 387 -8.36 16.20 -9.50
CA LEU A 387 -9.58 16.23 -8.70
C LEU A 387 -10.28 17.57 -8.81
N GLU A 388 -9.56 18.67 -8.70
CA GLU A 388 -10.08 20.04 -8.71
C GLU A 388 -10.58 20.49 -10.10
N GLU A 389 -9.87 20.11 -11.16
CA GLU A 389 -10.14 20.58 -12.52
C GLU A 389 -11.07 19.67 -13.34
N THR A 390 -11.14 18.36 -12.98
CA THR A 390 -11.90 17.36 -13.76
C THR A 390 -12.80 16.48 -12.87
N GLU A 391 -12.25 15.53 -12.15
CA GLU A 391 -13.01 14.43 -11.54
C GLU A 391 -14.01 14.89 -10.47
N LEU A 392 -13.62 15.86 -9.63
CA LEU A 392 -14.44 16.43 -8.56
C LEU A 392 -14.68 17.93 -8.75
N LYS A 393 -14.53 18.43 -9.98
CA LYS A 393 -14.71 19.85 -10.27
C LYS A 393 -16.02 20.43 -9.76
N PRO A 394 -17.20 19.79 -9.90
CA PRO A 394 -18.44 20.32 -9.33
C PRO A 394 -18.38 20.54 -7.82
N PHE A 395 -17.64 19.69 -7.09
CA PHE A 395 -17.43 19.84 -5.65
C PHE A 395 -16.42 20.95 -5.33
N PHE A 396 -15.36 21.05 -6.13
CA PHE A 396 -14.38 22.14 -5.97
C PHE A 396 -15.02 23.51 -6.20
N ASP A 397 -15.91 23.62 -7.18
CA ASP A 397 -16.68 24.85 -7.44
C ASP A 397 -17.61 25.21 -6.26
N LEU A 398 -18.10 24.22 -5.50
CA LEU A 398 -18.94 24.42 -4.31
C LEU A 398 -18.14 24.72 -3.03
N TYR A 399 -17.00 24.06 -2.85
CA TYR A 399 -16.23 24.02 -1.59
C TYR A 399 -14.72 24.12 -1.85
N PRO A 400 -14.23 25.17 -2.56
CA PRO A 400 -12.80 25.25 -2.89
C PRO A 400 -11.90 25.25 -1.64
N GLU A 401 -12.41 25.77 -0.52
CA GLU A 401 -11.69 25.83 0.76
C GLU A 401 -11.47 24.47 1.44
N LYS A 402 -12.24 23.44 1.07
CA LYS A 402 -12.05 22.08 1.62
C LYS A 402 -10.90 21.32 0.98
N PHE A 403 -10.50 21.69 -0.25
CA PHE A 403 -9.53 20.95 -1.04
C PHE A 403 -8.09 21.33 -0.69
N SER A 404 -7.25 20.34 -0.53
CA SER A 404 -5.81 20.51 -0.36
C SER A 404 -5.03 19.31 -0.87
N ASN A 405 -3.72 19.50 -1.09
CA ASN A 405 -2.81 18.41 -1.41
C ASN A 405 -2.02 17.99 -0.18
N LYS A 406 -1.93 16.68 0.04
CA LYS A 406 -0.99 16.06 0.99
C LYS A 406 -0.24 14.95 0.25
N THR A 407 0.89 15.30 -0.36
CA THR A 407 1.70 14.30 -1.06
C THR A 407 2.06 13.17 -0.13
N ASN A 408 1.80 11.94 -0.55
CA ASN A 408 2.11 10.74 0.23
C ASN A 408 3.58 10.69 0.64
N GLY A 409 3.87 9.91 1.65
CA GLY A 409 5.20 9.65 2.13
C GLY A 409 5.34 8.23 2.68
N ILE A 410 6.57 7.87 2.98
CA ILE A 410 6.96 6.55 3.49
C ILE A 410 7.76 6.70 4.77
N THR A 411 7.68 5.73 5.69
CA THR A 411 8.51 5.72 6.89
C THR A 411 9.93 5.25 6.56
N PHE A 412 10.93 6.08 6.91
CA PHE A 412 12.34 5.74 6.73
C PHE A 412 12.80 4.65 7.72
N ARG A 413 12.12 4.49 8.87
CA ARG A 413 12.41 3.42 9.82
C ARG A 413 12.34 2.06 9.15
N ARG A 414 11.29 1.78 8.38
CA ARG A 414 11.16 0.53 7.62
C ARG A 414 11.91 0.55 6.30
N TRP A 415 11.71 1.60 5.49
CA TRP A 415 12.11 1.61 4.08
C TRP A 415 13.55 2.07 3.83
N LEU A 416 14.30 2.37 4.89
CA LEU A 416 15.74 2.61 4.85
C LEU A 416 16.43 1.91 6.03
N MET A 417 16.12 2.30 7.27
CA MET A 417 16.83 1.81 8.46
C MET A 417 16.65 0.30 8.67
N GLY A 418 15.46 -0.25 8.39
CA GLY A 418 15.17 -1.67 8.51
C GLY A 418 15.64 -2.49 7.31
N CYS A 419 15.24 -2.10 6.09
CA CYS A 419 15.48 -2.93 4.91
C CYS A 419 16.86 -2.70 4.25
N ASN A 420 17.56 -1.62 4.56
CA ASN A 420 18.87 -1.30 3.99
C ASN A 420 19.82 -0.71 5.06
N PRO A 421 20.13 -1.50 6.10
CA PRO A 421 20.92 -0.99 7.23
C PRO A 421 22.32 -0.52 6.82
N GLU A 422 22.95 -1.14 5.83
CA GLU A 422 24.27 -0.73 5.34
C GLU A 422 24.22 0.68 4.73
N LEU A 423 23.16 1.00 3.97
CA LEU A 423 22.96 2.36 3.45
C LEU A 423 22.72 3.33 4.59
N ALA A 424 21.89 2.97 5.57
CA ALA A 424 21.59 3.82 6.72
C ALA A 424 22.86 4.13 7.54
N GLU A 425 23.69 3.13 7.83
CA GLU A 425 24.96 3.31 8.53
C GLU A 425 25.95 4.17 7.73
N TYR A 426 25.98 4.00 6.41
CA TYR A 426 26.84 4.80 5.56
C TYR A 426 26.38 6.27 5.48
N LEU A 427 25.09 6.52 5.46
CA LEU A 427 24.55 7.88 5.57
C LEU A 427 24.89 8.53 6.92
N ASP A 428 24.88 7.79 8.03
CA ASP A 428 25.35 8.30 9.32
C ASP A 428 26.83 8.74 9.25
N ALA A 429 27.66 7.94 8.58
CA ALA A 429 29.07 8.25 8.44
C ALA A 429 29.34 9.53 7.60
N LEU A 430 28.48 9.79 6.60
CA LEU A 430 28.64 10.95 5.70
C LEU A 430 27.94 12.20 6.22
N LEU A 431 26.76 12.08 6.83
CA LEU A 431 25.85 13.19 7.13
C LEU A 431 25.65 13.41 8.64
N GLY A 432 26.12 12.48 9.49
CA GLY A 432 25.65 12.40 10.88
C GLY A 432 24.29 11.73 10.95
N ASP A 433 23.75 11.53 12.15
CA ASP A 433 22.52 10.77 12.39
C ASP A 433 21.22 11.62 12.46
N ASP A 434 21.33 12.93 12.33
CA ASP A 434 20.19 13.85 12.37
C ASP A 434 19.14 13.54 11.31
N TRP A 435 19.53 13.02 10.13
CA TRP A 435 18.61 12.63 9.06
C TRP A 435 17.59 11.57 9.51
N ARG A 436 17.91 10.77 10.51
CA ARG A 436 17.00 9.72 11.03
C ARG A 436 15.70 10.29 11.61
N THR A 437 15.74 11.55 12.03
CA THR A 437 14.58 12.28 12.58
C THR A 437 14.12 13.42 11.70
N THR A 438 14.99 14.00 10.89
CA THR A 438 14.69 15.14 10.02
C THR A 438 14.37 14.72 8.58
N ALA A 439 14.80 13.53 8.17
CA ALA A 439 14.78 13.03 6.79
C ALA A 439 15.60 13.92 5.79
N HIS A 440 16.48 14.79 6.26
CA HIS A 440 17.32 15.64 5.41
C HIS A 440 18.50 14.85 4.88
N LEU A 441 18.46 14.50 3.59
CA LEU A 441 19.51 13.74 2.91
C LEU A 441 20.26 14.56 1.84
N GLU A 442 19.86 15.79 1.61
CA GLU A 442 20.39 16.67 0.53
C GLU A 442 21.89 16.92 0.63
N GLY A 443 22.45 16.84 1.85
CA GLY A 443 23.90 16.93 2.06
C GLY A 443 24.70 15.87 1.29
N LEU A 444 24.06 14.77 0.91
CA LEU A 444 24.69 13.73 0.08
C LEU A 444 25.12 14.26 -1.30
N LEU A 445 24.47 15.30 -1.83
CA LEU A 445 24.82 15.90 -3.12
C LEU A 445 26.27 16.43 -3.17
N GLU A 446 26.86 16.80 -2.03
CA GLU A 446 28.25 17.24 -1.96
C GLU A 446 29.24 16.14 -2.35
N TYR A 447 28.82 14.88 -2.25
CA TYR A 447 29.62 13.69 -2.58
C TYR A 447 29.37 13.16 -3.99
N ARG A 448 28.58 13.84 -4.84
CA ARG A 448 28.18 13.38 -6.18
C ARG A 448 29.36 12.98 -7.06
N ASP A 449 30.48 13.69 -6.96
CA ASP A 449 31.68 13.46 -7.77
C ASP A 449 32.79 12.70 -7.01
N ASN A 450 32.51 12.26 -5.77
CA ASN A 450 33.48 11.53 -4.95
C ASN A 450 33.46 10.04 -5.30
N GLU A 451 34.53 9.56 -5.92
CA GLU A 451 34.61 8.16 -6.40
C GLU A 451 34.61 7.14 -5.26
N GLU A 452 35.18 7.45 -4.09
CA GLU A 452 35.12 6.54 -2.95
C GLU A 452 33.68 6.35 -2.46
N VAL A 453 32.89 7.43 -2.40
CA VAL A 453 31.47 7.38 -2.02
C VAL A 453 30.66 6.61 -3.06
N LEU A 454 30.88 6.87 -4.36
CA LEU A 454 30.19 6.15 -5.42
C LEU A 454 30.50 4.65 -5.41
N ASN A 455 31.74 4.27 -5.21
CA ASN A 455 32.14 2.86 -5.10
C ASN A 455 31.51 2.19 -3.87
N GLN A 456 31.45 2.88 -2.72
CA GLN A 456 30.80 2.35 -1.52
C GLN A 456 29.29 2.16 -1.74
N LEU A 457 28.62 3.08 -2.44
CA LEU A 457 27.20 2.89 -2.82
C LEU A 457 27.00 1.67 -3.73
N GLN A 458 27.96 1.40 -4.62
CA GLN A 458 27.91 0.18 -5.44
C GLN A 458 28.06 -1.09 -4.61
N GLU A 459 28.97 -1.11 -3.63
CA GLU A 459 29.13 -2.25 -2.71
C GLU A 459 27.89 -2.48 -1.86
N ILE A 460 27.27 -1.42 -1.34
CA ILE A 460 26.01 -1.49 -0.60
C ILE A 460 24.89 -2.06 -1.49
N LYS A 461 24.79 -1.60 -2.73
CA LYS A 461 23.82 -2.13 -3.71
C LYS A 461 24.07 -3.62 -3.95
N GLN A 462 25.33 -4.05 -4.09
CA GLN A 462 25.65 -5.46 -4.28
C GLN A 462 25.25 -6.30 -3.06
N ALA A 463 25.51 -5.85 -1.85
CA ALA A 463 25.10 -6.54 -0.63
C ALA A 463 23.57 -6.70 -0.56
N ALA A 464 22.81 -5.67 -0.97
CA ALA A 464 21.35 -5.77 -1.07
C ALA A 464 20.89 -6.79 -2.13
N LYS A 465 21.55 -6.86 -3.28
CA LYS A 465 21.28 -7.88 -4.31
C LYS A 465 21.55 -9.29 -3.77
N ASP A 466 22.66 -9.49 -3.06
CA ASP A 466 23.02 -10.79 -2.48
C ASP A 466 21.96 -11.27 -1.46
N ARG A 467 21.43 -10.35 -0.63
CA ARG A 467 20.31 -10.66 0.29
C ARG A 467 19.04 -11.05 -0.46
N MET A 468 18.71 -10.32 -1.52
CA MET A 468 17.53 -10.64 -2.35
C MET A 468 17.69 -12.01 -3.03
N VAL A 469 18.88 -12.33 -3.56
CA VAL A 469 19.17 -13.64 -4.18
C VAL A 469 18.99 -14.76 -3.17
N LYS A 470 19.52 -14.60 -1.96
CA LYS A 470 19.31 -15.57 -0.86
C LYS A 470 17.83 -15.71 -0.54
N PHE A 471 17.11 -14.62 -0.37
CA PHE A 471 15.68 -14.62 -0.07
C PHE A 471 14.85 -15.36 -1.13
N LEU A 472 15.08 -15.11 -2.42
CA LEU A 472 14.36 -15.76 -3.51
C LEU A 472 14.70 -17.24 -3.63
N LEU A 473 15.95 -17.62 -3.32
CA LEU A 473 16.34 -19.02 -3.28
C LEU A 473 15.67 -19.78 -2.13
N ASP A 474 15.70 -19.21 -0.93
CA ASP A 474 15.20 -19.87 0.28
C ASP A 474 13.66 -19.97 0.29
N ASN A 475 12.96 -18.97 -0.24
CA ASN A 475 11.49 -18.90 -0.18
C ASN A 475 10.77 -19.43 -1.44
N GLN A 476 11.43 -19.43 -2.60
CA GLN A 476 10.79 -19.73 -3.88
C GLN A 476 11.63 -20.66 -4.78
N ASP A 477 12.75 -21.21 -4.27
CA ASP A 477 13.72 -22.01 -5.03
C ASP A 477 14.15 -21.34 -6.37
N THR A 478 14.20 -20.00 -6.38
CA THR A 478 14.52 -19.23 -7.57
C THR A 478 15.97 -18.74 -7.52
N LYS A 479 16.78 -19.20 -8.48
CA LYS A 479 18.17 -18.76 -8.64
C LYS A 479 18.21 -17.48 -9.45
N VAL A 480 18.92 -16.48 -8.95
CA VAL A 480 19.12 -15.18 -9.61
C VAL A 480 20.60 -14.89 -9.72
N ASN A 481 20.99 -14.30 -10.84
CA ASN A 481 22.35 -13.78 -10.99
C ASN A 481 22.45 -12.40 -10.33
N ALA A 482 23.19 -12.27 -9.23
CA ALA A 482 23.40 -11.03 -8.51
C ALA A 482 24.15 -9.96 -9.33
N ASP A 483 24.89 -10.35 -10.37
CA ASP A 483 25.59 -9.41 -11.26
C ASP A 483 24.67 -8.83 -12.35
N SER A 484 23.41 -9.28 -12.44
CA SER A 484 22.45 -8.75 -13.41
C SER A 484 21.96 -7.35 -13.04
N ILE A 485 21.48 -6.61 -14.05
CA ILE A 485 20.70 -5.41 -13.84
C ILE A 485 19.34 -5.84 -13.29
N ILE A 486 19.00 -5.37 -12.10
CA ILE A 486 17.73 -5.70 -11.42
C ILE A 486 16.69 -4.64 -11.72
N ASP A 487 15.69 -5.01 -12.52
CA ASP A 487 14.61 -4.17 -13.02
C ASP A 487 13.28 -4.63 -12.39
N VAL A 488 12.57 -3.76 -11.68
CA VAL A 488 11.51 -4.19 -10.76
C VAL A 488 10.20 -3.45 -10.98
N GLN A 489 9.11 -4.23 -11.16
CA GLN A 489 7.74 -3.74 -11.11
C GLN A 489 6.92 -4.55 -10.09
N VAL A 490 6.85 -4.07 -8.87
CA VAL A 490 6.13 -4.73 -7.77
C VAL A 490 4.96 -3.87 -7.31
N LYS A 491 3.75 -4.27 -7.71
CA LYS A 491 2.50 -3.55 -7.47
C LYS A 491 1.32 -4.52 -7.62
N ARG A 492 0.16 -4.18 -7.03
CA ARG A 492 -1.09 -4.88 -7.34
C ARG A 492 -1.30 -4.95 -8.85
N PHE A 493 -1.71 -6.10 -9.36
CA PHE A 493 -2.00 -6.26 -10.78
C PHE A 493 -3.30 -5.54 -11.15
N HIS A 494 -3.16 -4.62 -12.08
CA HIS A 494 -4.26 -3.87 -12.68
C HIS A 494 -3.83 -3.34 -14.05
N GLU A 495 -4.72 -3.36 -15.03
CA GLU A 495 -4.42 -2.94 -16.40
C GLU A 495 -3.89 -1.49 -16.48
N TYR A 496 -4.35 -0.56 -15.61
CA TYR A 496 -3.85 0.82 -15.64
C TYR A 496 -2.38 0.96 -15.18
N LYS A 497 -1.87 0.01 -14.39
CA LYS A 497 -0.46 -0.06 -13.98
C LYS A 497 0.46 -0.60 -15.08
N ARG A 498 -0.15 -1.13 -16.11
CA ARG A 498 0.43 -1.56 -17.39
C ARG A 498 1.56 -2.59 -17.26
N GLN A 499 1.42 -3.57 -16.35
CA GLN A 499 2.31 -4.74 -16.33
C GLN A 499 2.35 -5.43 -17.70
N GLN A 500 1.25 -5.41 -18.45
CA GLN A 500 1.18 -5.89 -19.84
C GLN A 500 2.10 -5.12 -20.79
N MET A 501 2.43 -3.86 -20.52
CA MET A 501 3.38 -3.11 -21.36
C MET A 501 4.82 -3.59 -21.13
N LEU A 502 5.21 -3.85 -19.88
CA LEU A 502 6.49 -4.46 -19.57
C LEU A 502 6.57 -5.89 -20.14
N LEU A 503 5.47 -6.65 -20.08
CA LEU A 503 5.38 -7.97 -20.74
C LEU A 503 5.66 -7.88 -22.25
N LEU A 504 5.04 -6.92 -22.96
CA LEU A 504 5.26 -6.73 -24.41
C LEU A 504 6.70 -6.27 -24.70
N TYR A 505 7.27 -5.42 -23.84
CA TYR A 505 8.69 -5.07 -23.94
C TYR A 505 9.60 -6.30 -23.79
N LEU A 506 9.30 -7.20 -22.85
CA LEU A 506 10.08 -8.42 -22.65
C LEU A 506 9.97 -9.39 -23.82
N ILE A 507 8.82 -9.46 -24.49
CA ILE A 507 8.66 -10.20 -25.74
C ILE A 507 9.53 -9.57 -26.84
N TRP A 508 9.54 -8.24 -26.93
CA TRP A 508 10.42 -7.53 -27.85
C TRP A 508 11.91 -7.83 -27.57
N LYS A 509 12.32 -7.78 -26.31
CA LYS A 509 13.70 -8.06 -25.88
C LYS A 509 14.10 -9.52 -26.14
N TYR A 510 13.16 -10.44 -25.95
CA TYR A 510 13.37 -11.85 -26.33
C TYR A 510 13.70 -11.99 -27.81
N PHE A 511 12.96 -11.35 -28.70
CA PHE A 511 13.26 -11.36 -30.14
C PHE A 511 14.55 -10.61 -30.48
N ASP A 512 14.84 -9.54 -29.81
CA ASP A 512 16.07 -8.76 -30.00
C ASP A 512 17.31 -9.61 -29.70
N ILE A 513 17.30 -10.33 -28.59
CA ILE A 513 18.36 -11.29 -28.23
C ILE A 513 18.45 -12.44 -29.25
N LYS A 514 17.32 -13.02 -29.65
CA LYS A 514 17.27 -14.08 -30.68
C LYS A 514 17.82 -13.60 -32.04
N SER A 515 17.74 -12.31 -32.32
CA SER A 515 18.32 -11.72 -33.52
C SER A 515 19.85 -11.47 -33.46
N GLY A 516 20.44 -11.71 -32.27
CA GLY A 516 21.87 -11.57 -32.01
C GLY A 516 22.28 -10.26 -31.33
N HIS A 517 21.34 -9.42 -30.91
CA HIS A 517 21.62 -8.21 -30.12
C HIS A 517 21.70 -8.55 -28.63
N LEU A 518 22.87 -8.99 -28.22
CA LEU A 518 23.10 -9.48 -26.84
C LEU A 518 23.33 -8.31 -25.89
N PRO A 519 22.62 -8.25 -24.73
CA PRO A 519 22.93 -7.30 -23.67
C PRO A 519 24.34 -7.49 -23.14
N LYS A 520 25.02 -6.40 -22.79
CA LYS A 520 26.37 -6.46 -22.19
C LYS A 520 26.35 -6.99 -20.75
N HIS A 521 25.29 -6.67 -20.00
CA HIS A 521 25.02 -7.22 -18.69
C HIS A 521 23.75 -8.08 -18.74
N PRO A 522 23.68 -9.21 -18.02
CA PRO A 522 22.44 -9.93 -17.85
C PRO A 522 21.36 -9.02 -17.22
N ILE A 523 20.12 -9.23 -17.61
CA ILE A 523 18.95 -8.45 -17.12
C ILE A 523 18.04 -9.41 -16.38
N THR A 524 17.68 -9.07 -15.15
CA THR A 524 16.65 -9.78 -14.39
C THR A 524 15.49 -8.84 -14.13
N VAL A 525 14.33 -9.17 -14.66
CA VAL A 525 13.09 -8.41 -14.45
C VAL A 525 12.22 -9.11 -13.43
N ILE A 526 11.85 -8.39 -12.40
CA ILE A 526 11.09 -8.92 -11.27
C ILE A 526 9.71 -8.27 -11.21
N PHE A 527 8.68 -9.13 -11.33
CA PHE A 527 7.30 -8.76 -11.03
C PHE A 527 6.89 -9.28 -9.66
N GLY A 528 5.95 -8.61 -9.03
CA GLY A 528 5.32 -9.08 -7.80
C GLY A 528 4.02 -8.34 -7.55
N GLY A 529 3.07 -9.03 -6.95
CA GLY A 529 1.75 -8.48 -6.62
C GLY A 529 0.63 -9.47 -6.85
N LYS A 530 -0.53 -9.14 -6.32
CA LYS A 530 -1.75 -9.95 -6.36
C LYS A 530 -2.76 -9.34 -7.33
N ALA A 531 -3.53 -10.20 -8.01
CA ALA A 531 -4.72 -9.81 -8.76
C ALA A 531 -5.96 -10.10 -7.92
N ALA A 532 -6.94 -9.19 -7.92
CA ALA A 532 -8.22 -9.44 -7.27
C ALA A 532 -8.90 -10.70 -7.87
N PRO A 533 -9.54 -11.54 -7.06
CA PRO A 533 -10.16 -12.78 -7.54
C PRO A 533 -11.18 -12.56 -8.66
N ALA A 534 -11.95 -11.47 -8.61
CA ALA A 534 -12.94 -11.11 -9.64
C ALA A 534 -12.31 -10.47 -10.89
N TYR A 535 -11.03 -10.08 -10.87
CA TYR A 535 -10.39 -9.34 -11.97
C TYR A 535 -9.66 -10.26 -12.94
N VAL A 536 -10.41 -10.88 -13.84
CA VAL A 536 -9.92 -11.88 -14.80
C VAL A 536 -8.80 -11.34 -15.69
N ALA A 537 -8.91 -10.10 -16.19
CA ALA A 537 -7.89 -9.51 -17.07
C ALA A 537 -6.51 -9.39 -16.36
N ALA A 538 -6.50 -9.03 -15.08
CA ALA A 538 -5.26 -8.98 -14.30
C ALA A 538 -4.65 -10.38 -14.08
N GLN A 539 -5.49 -11.40 -13.88
CA GLN A 539 -5.02 -12.78 -13.78
C GLN A 539 -4.48 -13.31 -15.10
N ASP A 540 -5.06 -12.90 -16.24
CA ASP A 540 -4.55 -13.26 -17.56
C ASP A 540 -3.17 -12.64 -17.83
N ILE A 541 -2.92 -11.42 -17.32
CA ILE A 541 -1.59 -10.77 -17.38
C ILE A 541 -0.57 -11.55 -16.53
N ILE A 542 -0.91 -11.94 -15.30
CA ILE A 542 -0.05 -12.78 -14.46
C ILE A 542 0.29 -14.09 -15.19
N HIS A 543 -0.72 -14.73 -15.76
CA HIS A 543 -0.52 -15.97 -16.52
C HIS A 543 0.46 -15.80 -17.68
N ALA A 544 0.29 -14.75 -18.48
CA ALA A 544 1.16 -14.49 -19.62
C ALA A 544 2.62 -14.20 -19.19
N ILE A 545 2.82 -13.50 -18.06
CA ILE A 545 4.15 -13.26 -17.48
C ILE A 545 4.81 -14.60 -17.06
N LEU A 546 4.07 -15.47 -16.40
CA LEU A 546 4.57 -16.78 -15.97
C LEU A 546 4.87 -17.70 -17.16
N VAL A 547 4.08 -17.64 -18.24
CA VAL A 547 4.36 -18.34 -19.50
C VAL A 547 5.65 -17.83 -20.13
N LEU A 548 5.81 -16.50 -20.25
CA LEU A 548 7.04 -15.89 -20.80
C LEU A 548 8.26 -16.24 -19.95
N SER A 549 8.15 -16.17 -18.63
CA SER A 549 9.21 -16.58 -17.70
C SER A 549 9.68 -18.03 -17.98
N SER A 550 8.73 -18.95 -18.14
CA SER A 550 9.02 -20.35 -18.45
C SER A 550 9.64 -20.52 -19.85
N LEU A 551 9.14 -19.78 -20.84
CA LEU A 551 9.69 -19.80 -22.20
C LEU A 551 11.17 -19.37 -22.20
N ILE A 552 11.47 -18.22 -21.60
CA ILE A 552 12.83 -17.66 -21.51
C ILE A 552 13.76 -18.61 -20.75
N ALA A 553 13.32 -19.15 -19.60
CA ALA A 553 14.13 -20.06 -18.81
C ALA A 553 14.54 -21.35 -19.57
N ASN A 554 13.72 -21.79 -20.51
CA ASN A 554 13.97 -22.97 -21.34
C ASN A 554 14.68 -22.67 -22.67
N ASP A 555 14.96 -21.40 -22.99
CA ASP A 555 15.66 -21.02 -24.21
C ASP A 555 17.14 -20.74 -23.91
N ALA A 556 18.02 -21.67 -24.30
CA ALA A 556 19.46 -21.59 -24.03
C ALA A 556 20.16 -20.38 -24.73
N ASP A 557 19.56 -19.83 -25.78
CA ASP A 557 20.10 -18.65 -26.47
C ASP A 557 19.76 -17.35 -25.74
N VAL A 558 18.71 -17.34 -24.88
CA VAL A 558 18.18 -16.15 -24.23
C VAL A 558 18.43 -16.15 -22.72
N SER A 559 18.26 -17.30 -22.06
CA SER A 559 18.34 -17.40 -20.59
C SER A 559 19.66 -16.92 -19.96
N PRO A 560 20.82 -16.95 -20.63
CA PRO A 560 22.05 -16.34 -20.08
C PRO A 560 21.99 -14.81 -19.97
N TYR A 561 21.11 -14.15 -20.73
CA TYR A 561 21.04 -12.70 -20.89
C TYR A 561 19.79 -12.07 -20.31
N LEU A 562 18.70 -12.83 -20.19
CA LEU A 562 17.41 -12.34 -19.72
C LEU A 562 16.76 -13.37 -18.80
N GLN A 563 16.31 -12.91 -17.65
CA GLN A 563 15.51 -13.67 -16.70
C GLN A 563 14.27 -12.87 -16.32
N VAL A 564 13.13 -13.54 -16.24
CA VAL A 564 11.86 -12.96 -15.76
C VAL A 564 11.40 -13.74 -14.56
N ILE A 565 11.14 -13.04 -13.46
CA ILE A 565 10.73 -13.63 -12.19
C ILE A 565 9.39 -13.01 -11.78
N MET A 566 8.47 -13.86 -11.35
CA MET A 566 7.25 -13.46 -10.65
C MET A 566 7.34 -13.92 -9.21
N ILE A 567 7.35 -12.96 -8.26
CA ILE A 567 7.40 -13.28 -6.83
C ILE A 567 6.04 -13.81 -6.40
N GLU A 568 6.05 -15.01 -5.81
CA GLU A 568 4.87 -15.61 -5.20
C GLU A 568 4.54 -14.89 -3.89
N ASN A 569 3.26 -14.58 -3.68
CA ASN A 569 2.75 -13.97 -2.46
C ASN A 569 3.50 -12.69 -2.03
N TYR A 570 3.75 -11.78 -2.97
CA TYR A 570 4.42 -10.52 -2.67
C TYR A 570 3.76 -9.79 -1.49
N ASN A 571 4.55 -9.46 -0.49
CA ASN A 571 4.16 -8.84 0.77
C ASN A 571 5.24 -7.84 1.24
N VAL A 572 5.13 -7.31 2.47
CA VAL A 572 6.12 -6.35 2.99
C VAL A 572 7.49 -7.00 3.16
N THR A 573 7.55 -8.24 3.62
CA THR A 573 8.82 -8.99 3.76
C THR A 573 9.55 -9.12 2.43
N ALA A 574 8.86 -9.53 1.36
CA ALA A 574 9.44 -9.57 0.02
C ALA A 574 9.88 -8.19 -0.47
N ALA A 575 9.08 -7.16 -0.20
CA ALA A 575 9.41 -5.77 -0.55
C ALA A 575 10.72 -5.29 0.10
N GLU A 576 10.95 -5.62 1.36
CA GLU A 576 12.14 -5.25 2.12
C GLU A 576 13.43 -5.86 1.54
N HIS A 577 13.32 -7.00 0.85
CA HIS A 577 14.47 -7.62 0.16
C HIS A 577 14.64 -7.11 -1.27
N VAL A 578 13.55 -6.89 -1.99
CA VAL A 578 13.60 -6.54 -3.43
C VAL A 578 13.88 -5.06 -3.67
N ILE A 579 13.30 -4.17 -2.87
CA ILE A 579 13.42 -2.72 -3.10
C ILE A 579 14.87 -2.24 -2.97
N PRO A 580 15.65 -2.59 -1.94
CA PRO A 580 17.06 -2.18 -1.85
C PRO A 580 17.94 -2.71 -2.99
N ALA A 581 17.59 -3.89 -3.53
CA ALA A 581 18.35 -4.56 -4.59
C ALA A 581 18.13 -3.98 -5.99
N ALA A 582 17.06 -3.23 -6.22
CA ALA A 582 16.69 -2.73 -7.53
C ALA A 582 17.67 -1.68 -8.07
N ASP A 583 18.05 -1.83 -9.34
CA ASP A 583 18.72 -0.79 -10.13
C ASP A 583 17.70 0.12 -10.82
N ILE A 584 16.60 -0.45 -11.29
CA ILE A 584 15.55 0.24 -12.05
C ILE A 584 14.20 0.05 -11.38
N SER A 585 13.47 1.14 -11.25
CA SER A 585 12.10 1.20 -10.71
C SER A 585 11.10 1.48 -11.83
N GLU A 586 10.20 0.55 -12.08
CA GLU A 586 9.16 0.65 -13.11
C GLU A 586 7.88 1.29 -12.56
N GLN A 587 7.59 2.51 -13.04
CA GLN A 587 6.44 3.33 -12.62
C GLN A 587 5.65 3.80 -13.85
N ILE A 588 5.13 2.83 -14.60
CA ILE A 588 4.67 2.99 -15.98
C ILE A 588 3.14 3.00 -16.14
N SER A 589 2.41 3.39 -15.12
CA SER A 589 0.95 3.59 -15.20
C SER A 589 0.55 4.49 -16.36
N LEU A 590 -0.68 4.35 -16.86
CA LEU A 590 -1.20 5.33 -17.80
C LEU A 590 -1.30 6.69 -17.10
N ALA A 591 -0.74 7.73 -17.71
CA ALA A 591 -0.79 9.08 -17.16
C ALA A 591 -2.23 9.49 -16.80
N SER A 592 -2.43 10.20 -15.72
CA SER A 592 -3.72 10.55 -15.10
C SER A 592 -4.44 9.42 -14.35
N LYS A 593 -3.83 8.25 -14.12
CA LYS A 593 -4.52 7.11 -13.50
C LYS A 593 -3.95 6.68 -12.14
N GLU A 594 -2.65 6.83 -11.90
CA GLU A 594 -2.07 6.60 -10.58
C GLU A 594 -2.19 7.87 -9.73
N ALA A 595 -2.89 7.82 -8.60
CA ALA A 595 -3.08 8.99 -7.75
C ALA A 595 -1.74 9.52 -7.20
N SER A 596 -0.90 8.66 -6.69
CA SER A 596 0.43 9.02 -6.19
C SER A 596 1.46 7.93 -6.53
N GLY A 597 1.22 6.70 -6.09
CA GLY A 597 2.24 5.69 -5.89
C GLY A 597 3.01 5.96 -4.59
N THR A 598 3.57 4.92 -4.02
CA THR A 598 4.52 5.00 -2.89
C THR A 598 5.73 4.10 -3.13
N SER A 599 5.62 3.09 -4.00
CA SER A 599 6.78 2.28 -4.40
C SER A 599 7.86 3.12 -5.09
N ASN A 600 7.47 4.10 -5.91
CA ASN A 600 8.39 5.06 -6.52
C ASN A 600 9.28 5.76 -5.47
N MET A 601 8.72 6.17 -4.33
CA MET A 601 9.45 6.80 -3.22
C MET A 601 10.40 5.82 -2.53
N LYS A 602 9.98 4.58 -2.32
CA LYS A 602 10.80 3.53 -1.67
C LYS A 602 12.00 3.15 -2.51
N PHE A 603 11.81 2.98 -3.81
CA PHE A 603 12.88 2.69 -4.76
C PHE A 603 13.86 3.86 -4.87
N MET A 604 13.37 5.09 -4.98
CA MET A 604 14.16 6.31 -5.00
C MET A 604 15.06 6.42 -3.75
N LEU A 605 14.50 6.21 -2.57
CA LEU A 605 15.20 6.23 -1.29
C LEU A 605 16.33 5.19 -1.22
N ASN A 606 16.19 4.07 -1.92
CA ASN A 606 17.17 2.99 -1.99
C ASN A 606 18.06 3.04 -3.23
N GLY A 607 18.07 4.17 -3.95
CA GLY A 607 19.00 4.43 -5.05
C GLY A 607 18.67 3.78 -6.37
N ALA A 608 17.46 3.26 -6.57
CA ALA A 608 17.01 2.86 -7.89
C ALA A 608 16.70 4.08 -8.76
N VAL A 609 17.00 3.97 -10.06
CA VAL A 609 16.65 5.00 -11.04
C VAL A 609 15.28 4.67 -11.64
N THR A 610 14.40 5.65 -11.68
CA THR A 610 13.00 5.45 -12.08
C THR A 610 12.83 5.58 -13.59
N VAL A 611 12.13 4.62 -14.19
CA VAL A 611 11.52 4.69 -15.52
C VAL A 611 10.03 4.90 -15.34
N CYS A 612 9.50 6.01 -15.81
CA CYS A 612 8.12 6.36 -15.49
C CYS A 612 7.39 7.15 -16.56
N THR A 613 6.08 7.14 -16.46
CA THR A 613 5.20 8.13 -17.07
C THR A 613 5.08 9.36 -16.17
N VAL A 614 4.66 10.49 -16.74
CA VAL A 614 4.42 11.74 -16.01
C VAL A 614 3.05 11.63 -15.31
N ASP A 615 3.02 10.92 -14.19
CA ASP A 615 1.82 10.55 -13.45
C ASP A 615 2.06 10.51 -11.93
N GLY A 616 1.04 10.81 -11.13
CA GLY A 616 1.10 10.77 -9.68
C GLY A 616 2.31 11.52 -9.10
N ALA A 617 2.95 10.94 -8.10
CA ALA A 617 4.14 11.51 -7.47
C ALA A 617 5.40 11.43 -8.36
N ASN A 618 5.38 10.73 -9.49
CA ASN A 618 6.51 10.72 -10.43
C ASN A 618 6.84 12.13 -10.93
N VAL A 619 5.84 13.00 -11.04
CA VAL A 619 6.02 14.41 -11.42
C VAL A 619 6.89 15.13 -10.39
N GLU A 620 6.56 15.00 -9.12
CA GLU A 620 7.30 15.62 -8.02
C GLU A 620 8.72 15.03 -7.90
N ILE A 621 8.87 13.71 -8.13
CA ILE A 621 10.20 13.06 -8.17
C ILE A 621 11.04 13.66 -9.31
N ALA A 622 10.48 13.78 -10.52
CA ALA A 622 11.18 14.31 -11.68
C ALA A 622 11.64 15.77 -11.47
N ASP A 623 10.79 16.58 -10.83
CA ASP A 623 11.13 17.97 -10.50
C ASP A 623 12.27 18.06 -9.47
N LEU A 624 12.29 17.14 -8.50
CA LEU A 624 13.31 17.12 -7.44
C LEU A 624 14.67 16.63 -7.94
N VAL A 625 14.69 15.52 -8.69
CA VAL A 625 15.96 14.91 -9.10
C VAL A 625 16.56 15.51 -10.37
N GLY A 626 15.76 16.19 -11.19
CA GLY A 626 16.15 16.69 -12.50
C GLY A 626 16.06 15.61 -13.60
N LYS A 627 15.83 16.06 -14.84
CA LYS A 627 15.57 15.19 -16.00
C LYS A 627 16.70 14.22 -16.33
N GLU A 628 17.92 14.54 -15.94
CA GLU A 628 19.10 13.72 -16.15
C GLU A 628 19.18 12.52 -15.20
N ASN A 629 18.39 12.50 -14.12
CA ASN A 629 18.43 11.48 -13.08
C ASN A 629 17.17 10.60 -13.02
N ILE A 630 16.31 10.70 -14.02
CA ILE A 630 15.06 9.95 -14.18
C ILE A 630 14.77 9.78 -15.67
N TYR A 631 14.04 8.75 -16.05
CA TYR A 631 13.62 8.50 -17.43
C TYR A 631 12.10 8.60 -17.52
N THR A 632 11.63 9.59 -18.27
CA THR A 632 10.19 9.81 -18.51
C THR A 632 9.83 9.52 -19.95
N PHE A 633 8.64 8.96 -20.18
CA PHE A 633 8.13 8.65 -21.52
C PHE A 633 6.60 8.70 -21.55
N GLY A 634 6.05 8.61 -22.76
CA GLY A 634 4.63 8.42 -23.02
C GLY A 634 3.82 9.70 -23.05
N ALA A 635 2.51 9.54 -23.28
CA ALA A 635 1.55 10.62 -23.37
C ALA A 635 1.39 11.33 -22.01
N SER A 636 1.16 12.64 -22.05
CA SER A 636 0.87 13.44 -20.87
C SER A 636 -0.54 13.17 -20.33
N SER A 637 -0.80 13.58 -19.08
CA SER A 637 -2.14 13.53 -18.48
C SER A 637 -3.20 14.22 -19.33
N ASP A 638 -2.89 15.42 -19.84
CA ASP A 638 -3.83 16.21 -20.65
C ASP A 638 -4.14 15.53 -21.97
N GLU A 639 -3.13 14.93 -22.63
CA GLU A 639 -3.32 14.14 -23.85
C GLU A 639 -4.20 12.91 -23.59
N VAL A 640 -3.95 12.19 -22.52
CA VAL A 640 -4.74 10.99 -22.15
C VAL A 640 -6.19 11.37 -21.85
N VAL A 641 -6.42 12.42 -21.06
CA VAL A 641 -7.76 12.93 -20.75
C VAL A 641 -8.48 13.30 -22.04
N SER A 642 -7.84 14.07 -22.92
CA SER A 642 -8.41 14.45 -24.21
C SER A 642 -8.74 13.24 -25.09
N LEU A 643 -7.89 12.21 -25.11
CA LEU A 643 -8.16 10.97 -25.86
C LEU A 643 -9.39 10.22 -25.36
N TYR A 644 -9.62 10.21 -24.04
CA TYR A 644 -10.85 9.64 -23.48
C TYR A 644 -12.09 10.47 -23.83
N GLU A 645 -12.04 11.77 -23.60
CA GLU A 645 -13.17 12.68 -23.85
C GLU A 645 -13.64 12.65 -25.30
N HIS A 646 -12.71 12.66 -26.24
CA HIS A 646 -13.00 12.70 -27.67
C HIS A 646 -13.03 11.31 -28.33
N LYS A 647 -12.88 10.23 -27.55
CA LYS A 647 -12.78 8.84 -28.06
C LYS A 647 -11.71 8.72 -29.17
N GLY A 648 -10.59 9.44 -28.98
CA GLY A 648 -9.53 9.58 -29.98
C GLY A 648 -8.61 8.38 -30.10
N TYR A 649 -8.52 7.53 -29.05
CA TYR A 649 -7.68 6.33 -29.09
C TYR A 649 -8.43 5.14 -29.72
N LYS A 650 -7.75 4.44 -30.62
CA LYS A 650 -8.25 3.22 -31.27
C LYS A 650 -7.18 2.14 -31.29
N ALA A 651 -7.29 1.18 -30.39
CA ALA A 651 -6.31 0.09 -30.22
C ALA A 651 -5.96 -0.61 -31.55
N LYS A 652 -6.94 -0.87 -32.43
CA LYS A 652 -6.73 -1.51 -33.74
C LYS A 652 -5.75 -0.77 -34.65
N GLU A 653 -5.67 0.56 -34.57
CA GLU A 653 -4.77 1.34 -35.40
C GLU A 653 -3.33 1.16 -34.95
N PHE A 654 -3.09 1.14 -33.63
CA PHE A 654 -1.77 0.87 -33.05
C PHE A 654 -1.36 -0.59 -33.23
N TYR A 655 -2.27 -1.54 -32.98
CA TYR A 655 -2.02 -2.96 -33.18
C TYR A 655 -1.53 -3.30 -34.61
N LYS A 656 -2.05 -2.63 -35.64
CA LYS A 656 -1.64 -2.86 -37.04
C LYS A 656 -0.23 -2.40 -37.38
N LYS A 657 0.41 -1.63 -36.50
CA LYS A 657 1.79 -1.18 -36.74
C LYS A 657 2.74 -2.39 -36.85
N PRO A 658 3.65 -2.39 -37.86
CA PRO A 658 4.58 -3.52 -38.07
C PRO A 658 5.46 -3.84 -36.85
N GLN A 659 5.76 -2.84 -36.03
CA GLN A 659 6.59 -3.00 -34.83
C GLN A 659 5.80 -3.59 -33.63
N ILE A 660 4.49 -3.39 -33.59
CA ILE A 660 3.63 -3.78 -32.45
C ILE A 660 2.96 -5.13 -32.69
N LYS A 661 2.42 -5.33 -33.90
CA LYS A 661 1.64 -6.52 -34.23
C LYS A 661 2.34 -7.84 -33.87
N PRO A 662 3.61 -8.06 -34.24
CA PRO A 662 4.30 -9.32 -33.92
C PRO A 662 4.42 -9.58 -32.41
N LEU A 663 4.56 -8.52 -31.60
CA LEU A 663 4.68 -8.63 -30.14
C LEU A 663 3.37 -9.09 -29.50
N VAL A 664 2.27 -8.50 -29.93
CA VAL A 664 0.94 -8.85 -29.42
C VAL A 664 0.53 -10.25 -29.92
N ASP A 665 0.77 -10.57 -31.19
CA ASP A 665 0.45 -11.88 -31.79
C ASP A 665 1.29 -13.02 -31.18
N PHE A 666 2.45 -12.74 -30.61
CA PHE A 666 3.26 -13.75 -29.94
C PHE A 666 2.55 -14.39 -28.76
N LEU A 667 1.65 -13.65 -28.09
CA LEU A 667 0.83 -14.18 -26.99
C LEU A 667 -0.04 -15.38 -27.40
N ILE A 668 -0.38 -15.49 -28.67
CA ILE A 668 -1.17 -16.59 -29.26
C ILE A 668 -0.36 -17.44 -30.23
N SER A 669 0.97 -17.33 -30.22
CA SER A 669 1.85 -18.19 -31.00
C SER A 669 1.80 -19.65 -30.50
N PRO A 670 2.10 -20.65 -31.36
CA PRO A 670 2.16 -22.03 -30.94
C PRO A 670 3.11 -22.27 -29.76
N GLU A 671 4.24 -21.57 -29.71
CA GLU A 671 5.24 -21.65 -28.65
C GLU A 671 4.64 -21.19 -27.31
N PHE A 672 3.92 -20.05 -27.32
CA PHE A 672 3.33 -19.48 -26.13
C PHE A 672 2.14 -20.33 -25.62
N ILE A 673 1.23 -20.73 -26.52
CA ILE A 673 0.06 -21.56 -26.22
C ILE A 673 0.50 -22.94 -25.69
N SER A 674 1.59 -23.52 -26.18
CA SER A 674 2.09 -24.82 -25.70
C SER A 674 2.47 -24.84 -24.22
N LEU A 675 2.79 -23.67 -23.66
CA LEU A 675 3.17 -23.49 -22.26
C LEU A 675 2.04 -22.91 -21.40
N GLY A 676 0.99 -22.38 -22.03
CA GLY A 676 -0.05 -21.62 -21.34
C GLY A 676 -1.46 -22.16 -21.53
N ASN A 677 -2.42 -21.46 -20.92
CA ASN A 677 -3.84 -21.66 -21.13
C ASN A 677 -4.31 -20.81 -22.33
N GLU A 678 -4.71 -21.45 -23.41
CA GLU A 678 -5.09 -20.81 -24.67
C GLU A 678 -6.20 -19.77 -24.47
N GLU A 679 -7.25 -20.07 -23.73
CA GLU A 679 -8.37 -19.17 -23.49
C GLU A 679 -7.93 -17.86 -22.78
N ARG A 680 -7.05 -17.94 -21.79
CA ARG A 680 -6.50 -16.78 -21.08
C ARG A 680 -5.64 -15.91 -22.01
N LEU A 681 -4.78 -16.54 -22.78
CA LEU A 681 -3.89 -15.85 -23.73
C LEU A 681 -4.68 -15.18 -24.85
N GLU A 682 -5.70 -15.85 -25.40
CA GLU A 682 -6.59 -15.28 -26.40
C GLU A 682 -7.40 -14.09 -25.86
N ARG A 683 -7.87 -14.14 -24.60
CA ARG A 683 -8.55 -13.00 -23.98
C ARG A 683 -7.63 -11.79 -23.86
N LEU A 684 -6.39 -11.99 -23.40
CA LEU A 684 -5.41 -10.91 -23.29
C LEU A 684 -5.08 -10.33 -24.66
N HIS A 685 -4.80 -11.19 -25.66
CA HIS A 685 -4.56 -10.78 -27.06
C HIS A 685 -5.74 -9.96 -27.60
N LYS A 686 -6.96 -10.48 -27.47
CA LYS A 686 -8.16 -9.80 -27.95
C LYS A 686 -8.38 -8.46 -27.28
N ASN A 687 -8.11 -8.37 -25.97
CA ASN A 687 -8.21 -7.11 -25.22
C ASN A 687 -7.24 -6.08 -25.79
N LEU A 688 -5.96 -6.42 -25.94
CA LEU A 688 -4.93 -5.53 -26.49
C LEU A 688 -5.24 -5.10 -27.95
N CYS A 689 -5.73 -6.02 -28.80
CA CYS A 689 -6.04 -5.71 -30.20
C CYS A 689 -7.27 -4.81 -30.37
N SER A 690 -8.26 -4.90 -29.50
CA SER A 690 -9.59 -4.32 -29.73
C SER A 690 -9.99 -3.21 -28.79
N LYS A 691 -9.62 -3.32 -27.53
CA LYS A 691 -10.02 -2.40 -26.46
C LYS A 691 -8.83 -1.57 -25.98
N ASP A 692 -7.82 -2.24 -25.45
CA ASP A 692 -6.65 -1.64 -24.81
C ASP A 692 -7.01 -0.35 -24.05
N TRP A 693 -7.97 -0.48 -23.12
CA TRP A 693 -8.61 0.66 -22.45
C TRP A 693 -7.61 1.60 -21.79
N PHE A 694 -6.48 1.06 -21.35
CA PHE A 694 -5.41 1.83 -20.72
C PHE A 694 -4.26 2.16 -21.68
N MET A 695 -4.54 2.19 -22.99
CA MET A 695 -3.66 2.73 -24.03
C MET A 695 -2.22 2.19 -23.98
N THR A 696 -2.08 0.90 -23.70
CA THR A 696 -0.77 0.22 -23.63
C THR A 696 0.00 0.39 -24.94
N LEU A 697 -0.67 0.18 -26.08
CA LEU A 697 -0.05 0.23 -27.39
C LEU A 697 0.28 1.65 -27.85
N LEU A 698 -0.34 2.68 -27.27
CA LEU A 698 -0.02 4.09 -27.54
C LEU A 698 1.43 4.41 -27.16
N ASP A 699 1.83 4.00 -25.97
CA ASP A 699 3.12 4.35 -25.38
C ASP A 699 4.21 3.28 -25.58
N LEU A 700 3.87 2.11 -26.15
CA LEU A 700 4.77 0.96 -26.20
C LEU A 700 6.08 1.25 -26.96
N GLU A 701 6.04 1.93 -28.11
CA GLU A 701 7.24 2.26 -28.89
C GLU A 701 8.16 3.23 -28.13
N ALA A 702 7.59 4.24 -27.49
CA ALA A 702 8.34 5.17 -26.64
C ALA A 702 8.95 4.46 -25.44
N TYR A 703 8.20 3.53 -24.83
CA TYR A 703 8.69 2.73 -23.72
C TYR A 703 9.87 1.85 -24.12
N ILE A 704 9.78 1.11 -25.24
CA ILE A 704 10.89 0.28 -25.76
C ILE A 704 12.14 1.14 -25.95
N SER A 705 12.00 2.28 -26.64
CA SER A 705 13.13 3.19 -26.89
C SER A 705 13.75 3.70 -25.59
N THR A 706 12.91 4.05 -24.59
CA THR A 706 13.39 4.53 -23.28
C THR A 706 14.13 3.43 -22.52
N LYS A 707 13.61 2.21 -22.53
CA LYS A 707 14.24 1.06 -21.86
C LYS A 707 15.62 0.75 -22.44
N GLU A 708 15.76 0.74 -23.74
CA GLU A 708 17.07 0.50 -24.37
C GLU A 708 18.06 1.63 -24.02
N HIS A 709 17.63 2.88 -23.99
CA HIS A 709 18.47 3.98 -23.53
C HIS A 709 18.90 3.84 -22.06
N VAL A 710 18.02 3.35 -21.19
CA VAL A 710 18.36 3.07 -19.76
C VAL A 710 19.49 2.05 -19.66
N PHE A 711 19.42 0.95 -20.45
CA PHE A 711 20.46 -0.07 -20.42
C PHE A 711 21.77 0.42 -21.06
N ASP A 712 21.72 1.28 -22.07
CA ASP A 712 22.91 1.93 -22.62
C ASP A 712 23.58 2.86 -21.59
N ASP A 713 22.80 3.66 -20.86
CA ASP A 713 23.30 4.56 -19.82
C ASP A 713 23.88 3.79 -18.61
N TYR A 714 23.35 2.60 -18.32
CA TYR A 714 23.87 1.75 -17.24
C TYR A 714 25.35 1.36 -17.44
N GLU A 715 25.83 1.35 -18.67
CA GLU A 715 27.22 1.03 -19.02
C GLU A 715 28.22 2.06 -18.47
N ASP A 716 27.83 3.34 -18.37
CA ASP A 716 28.62 4.34 -17.65
C ASP A 716 28.32 4.22 -16.16
N ARG A 717 29.04 3.31 -15.51
CA ARG A 717 28.82 2.99 -14.08
C ARG A 717 28.97 4.20 -13.17
N ARG A 718 29.89 5.11 -13.49
CA ARG A 718 30.07 6.35 -12.73
C ARG A 718 28.85 7.25 -12.84
N ALA A 719 28.41 7.53 -14.06
CA ALA A 719 27.21 8.34 -14.30
C ALA A 719 25.96 7.70 -13.69
N TRP A 720 25.82 6.37 -13.77
CA TRP A 720 24.71 5.65 -13.14
C TRP A 720 24.69 5.80 -11.61
N LEU A 721 25.84 5.65 -10.96
CA LEU A 721 25.96 5.82 -9.51
C LEU A 721 25.70 7.27 -9.07
N GLN A 722 26.06 8.26 -9.89
CA GLN A 722 25.69 9.65 -9.66
C GLN A 722 24.15 9.86 -9.71
N LYS A 723 23.46 9.25 -10.69
CA LYS A 723 21.99 9.26 -10.74
C LYS A 723 21.39 8.61 -9.48
N SER A 724 21.93 7.46 -9.06
CA SER A 724 21.50 6.75 -7.83
C SER A 724 21.66 7.64 -6.60
N LEU A 725 22.83 8.27 -6.42
CA LEU A 725 23.12 9.17 -5.31
C LEU A 725 22.14 10.36 -5.27
N VAL A 726 21.87 10.99 -6.42
CA VAL A 726 20.92 12.11 -6.49
C VAL A 726 19.53 11.69 -6.07
N ASN A 727 19.08 10.49 -6.51
CA ASN A 727 17.77 9.95 -6.10
C ASN A 727 17.71 9.77 -4.58
N ILE A 728 18.70 9.17 -3.95
CA ILE A 728 18.77 9.03 -2.48
C ILE A 728 18.74 10.41 -1.80
N ALA A 729 19.58 11.33 -2.25
CA ALA A 729 19.70 12.66 -1.66
C ALA A 729 18.39 13.44 -1.64
N MET A 730 17.59 13.31 -2.71
CA MET A 730 16.33 14.05 -2.86
C MET A 730 15.11 13.33 -2.30
N ALA A 731 15.27 12.11 -1.78
CA ALA A 731 14.17 11.31 -1.27
C ALA A 731 13.59 11.81 0.07
N GLY A 732 14.28 12.70 0.78
CA GLY A 732 13.85 13.23 2.07
C GLY A 732 12.47 13.87 2.07
N THR A 733 12.09 14.53 0.98
CA THR A 733 10.76 15.10 0.76
C THR A 733 9.63 14.08 0.92
N PHE A 734 9.88 12.81 0.65
CA PHE A 734 8.88 11.74 0.72
C PHE A 734 8.86 10.99 2.06
N SER A 735 9.40 11.59 3.13
CA SER A 735 9.19 11.08 4.48
C SER A 735 7.72 11.19 4.89
N SER A 736 7.16 10.11 5.46
CA SER A 736 5.81 10.16 6.03
C SER A 736 5.71 11.06 7.25
N ASP A 737 6.83 11.35 7.92
CA ASP A 737 6.86 12.33 9.02
C ASP A 737 6.51 13.72 8.51
N ARG A 738 7.07 14.14 7.36
CA ARG A 738 6.68 15.39 6.68
C ARG A 738 5.19 15.38 6.34
N THR A 739 4.70 14.29 5.74
CA THR A 739 3.28 14.20 5.35
C THR A 739 2.36 14.34 6.57
N ILE A 740 2.65 13.65 7.65
CA ILE A 740 1.85 13.72 8.89
C ILE A 740 1.93 15.08 9.55
N ASP A 741 3.09 15.73 9.52
CA ASP A 741 3.24 17.10 10.01
C ASP A 741 2.36 18.10 9.22
N GLU A 742 2.30 17.96 7.90
CA GLU A 742 1.40 18.76 7.06
C GLU A 742 -0.08 18.48 7.37
N TYR A 743 -0.51 17.22 7.52
CA TYR A 743 -1.86 16.89 7.96
C TYR A 743 -2.17 17.53 9.31
N ASN A 744 -1.24 17.45 10.27
CA ASN A 744 -1.46 18.00 11.59
C ASN A 744 -1.57 19.53 11.57
N ASN A 745 -0.67 20.20 10.87
CA ASN A 745 -0.64 21.67 10.82
C ASN A 745 -1.85 22.26 10.09
N GLU A 746 -2.36 21.59 9.06
CA GLU A 746 -3.39 22.14 8.18
C GLU A 746 -4.80 21.58 8.43
N ILE A 747 -4.92 20.37 8.99
CA ILE A 747 -6.21 19.66 9.12
C ILE A 747 -6.52 19.27 10.56
N TRP A 748 -5.61 18.56 11.25
CA TRP A 748 -5.95 17.93 12.53
C TRP A 748 -5.78 18.84 13.73
N HIS A 749 -4.76 19.68 13.73
CA HIS A 749 -4.43 20.61 14.81
C HIS A 749 -4.30 19.93 16.18
N LEU A 750 -3.62 18.77 16.22
CA LEU A 750 -3.30 18.08 17.45
C LEU A 750 -2.11 18.73 18.15
N THR A 751 -2.10 18.70 19.47
CA THR A 751 -0.94 19.11 20.25
C THR A 751 -0.04 17.90 20.49
N PRO A 752 1.22 17.91 20.03
CA PRO A 752 2.14 16.81 20.31
C PRO A 752 2.37 16.63 21.81
N ASP A 753 2.33 15.38 22.27
CA ASP A 753 2.63 15.00 23.64
C ASP A 753 4.15 14.77 23.76
N LYS A 754 4.89 15.79 24.25
CA LYS A 754 6.36 15.83 24.31
C LYS A 754 6.93 15.00 25.46
#